data_0d1d82955d54c80d43bf7ef62f20dfee
#
_entry.id   0d1d82955d54c80d43bf7ef62f20dfee
#
_cell.length_a   1.000
_cell.length_b   1.000
_cell.length_c   1.000
_cell.angle_alpha   90.00
_cell.angle_beta   90.00
_cell.angle_gamma   90.00
#
_symmetry.space_group_name_H-M   'P 1'
#
loop_
_entity.id
_entity.type
_entity.pdbx_description
1 polymer ?
#
loop_
_entity_poly.entity_id
_entity_poly.type
_entity_poly.pdbx_seq_one_letter_code
_entity_poly.pdbx_strand_id
1 'polypeptide(L)'
;YGKDRVAHIITFGTMAARAVVRDVGRALNVPYAEVDKIAKMIPFACPSLEQALNLEPRLKELYNKNQTVKELIDIALRLEGLSRHASQHAAGVVISPESLENLMPLYKNAGEDTVITQFDMKALEDVGLLKFDFLGLKTLTVIDDTVKYVKAQGKEIDLDNIPLDDTETYRLLCSGHTIGVFQLESRGMREILKRLEPQRFEDLIALVALYRPGPLGSGMVDDFIKRKKRLIPVHYELPELKEILDETYGVILYQEQVMKIANKIAGFTMGQADVLRKAMGKKIPELMASLKEEFIHGATKNGVSFEKAESLFNLMAAFGEYGFNKSHSAAYAYLSYVTAYLKTHYPVEFFAANLSNEMGDTNKLVKFINECKAWDIEIKGPDINESERAFTVSGNSIRFGLEAVKGVGGSALQCIVNERKNGKFKSMIDFLKRVDTKKVNKKVMESLIKTGAFDSLYSQYPPNQARAIAMQELMSLKGTRSSGGLFSTVETVDGWDNNTLLNEEKSALGFYLTGHPMKPIRAILNKMNISTIADIFDTEEDDNNFDDDNQETQEIKIAGIVEEVKSKAKEKGVTAYLTIGDETGRVEVVIYPELFKKYNNILTEKNLIIIKGIISKNSDSTKFLAREIEDLKNIDLKIKYEINIDCLDTDKAYMIMKEVRQYLGETHNGEGSIYICLNFPDYNVIILSPFEPCIDFETKIQKIKGCQIKIA
;
A
#
# COMPACT_ATOMS: atom_id res chain seq x y z
N TYR A 1 27.72 26.33 -3.57
CA TYR A 1 28.73 26.10 -2.54
C TYR A 1 29.92 25.26 -3.05
N GLY A 2 29.76 24.43 -4.04
CA GLY A 2 30.80 23.54 -4.58
C GLY A 2 30.65 22.09 -4.09
N LYS A 3 31.16 21.16 -4.91
CA LYS A 3 31.07 19.71 -4.59
C LYS A 3 31.98 19.28 -3.43
N ASP A 4 32.98 20.08 -3.13
CA ASP A 4 33.94 19.89 -2.04
C ASP A 4 33.42 20.39 -0.69
N ARG A 5 32.32 21.15 -0.68
CA ARG A 5 31.77 21.81 0.53
C ARG A 5 30.39 21.24 0.94
N VAL A 6 29.81 20.34 0.17
CA VAL A 6 28.48 19.79 0.43
C VAL A 6 28.54 18.25 0.41
N ALA A 7 28.04 17.63 1.45
CA ALA A 7 27.93 16.17 1.53
C ALA A 7 26.66 15.75 2.25
N HIS A 8 26.17 14.54 1.94
CA HIS A 8 25.17 13.87 2.74
C HIS A 8 25.75 13.40 4.07
N ILE A 9 24.91 13.35 5.11
CA ILE A 9 25.32 12.88 6.43
C ILE A 9 25.23 11.34 6.47
N ILE A 10 26.22 10.71 7.10
CA ILE A 10 26.20 9.27 7.37
C ILE A 10 25.22 8.93 8.47
N THR A 11 24.61 7.76 8.39
CA THR A 11 23.89 7.11 9.49
C THR A 11 24.45 5.72 9.72
N PHE A 12 24.55 5.33 11.00
CA PHE A 12 25.01 3.99 11.37
C PHE A 12 23.81 3.17 11.84
N GLY A 13 23.54 2.08 11.15
CA GLY A 13 22.61 1.06 11.62
C GLY A 13 23.26 0.27 12.76
N THR A 14 22.62 0.19 13.92
CA THR A 14 23.11 -0.57 15.07
C THR A 14 22.42 -1.94 15.18
N MET A 15 23.05 -2.86 15.87
CA MET A 15 22.47 -4.18 16.16
C MET A 15 21.46 -4.02 17.31
N ALA A 16 20.19 -3.82 16.99
CA ALA A 16 19.10 -3.82 17.99
C ALA A 16 18.81 -5.25 18.49
N ALA A 17 18.18 -5.37 19.68
CA ALA A 17 17.94 -6.62 20.39
C ALA A 17 17.44 -7.80 19.53
N ARG A 18 16.38 -7.61 18.74
CA ARG A 18 15.87 -8.67 17.85
C ARG A 18 16.80 -9.00 16.69
N ALA A 19 17.50 -8.00 16.17
CA ALA A 19 18.41 -8.16 15.04
C ALA A 19 19.69 -8.89 15.46
N VAL A 20 20.28 -8.50 16.60
CA VAL A 20 21.50 -9.13 17.10
C VAL A 20 21.28 -10.60 17.45
N VAL A 21 20.14 -10.97 18.04
CA VAL A 21 19.78 -12.37 18.31
C VAL A 21 19.73 -13.19 17.02
N ARG A 22 19.13 -12.65 15.95
CA ARG A 22 19.08 -13.34 14.66
C ARG A 22 20.46 -13.45 13.99
N ASP A 23 21.27 -12.41 14.08
CA ASP A 23 22.63 -12.42 13.50
C ASP A 23 23.57 -13.38 14.22
N VAL A 24 23.54 -13.38 15.56
CA VAL A 24 24.31 -14.32 16.38
C VAL A 24 23.83 -15.76 16.16
N GLY A 25 22.50 -15.98 16.16
CA GLY A 25 21.95 -17.31 15.89
C GLY A 25 22.37 -17.87 14.54
N ARG A 26 22.42 -17.03 13.50
CA ARG A 26 22.92 -17.40 12.18
C ARG A 26 24.41 -17.72 12.21
N ALA A 27 25.23 -16.95 12.94
CA ALA A 27 26.66 -17.18 13.06
C ALA A 27 26.98 -18.48 13.83
N LEU A 28 26.15 -18.83 14.83
CA LEU A 28 26.24 -20.06 15.59
C LEU A 28 25.59 -21.28 14.89
N ASN A 29 25.07 -21.12 13.67
CA ASN A 29 24.35 -22.14 12.92
C ASN A 29 23.11 -22.72 13.67
N VAL A 30 22.50 -21.94 14.57
CA VAL A 30 21.23 -22.32 15.19
C VAL A 30 20.10 -22.26 14.14
N PRO A 31 19.18 -23.26 14.10
CA PRO A 31 18.10 -23.24 13.14
C PRO A 31 17.32 -21.94 13.17
N TYR A 32 17.08 -21.33 11.99
CA TYR A 32 16.42 -20.02 11.89
C TYR A 32 15.06 -19.98 12.62
N ALA A 33 14.27 -21.07 12.54
CA ALA A 33 12.97 -21.15 13.19
C ALA A 33 13.06 -21.07 14.72
N GLU A 34 14.12 -21.59 15.34
CA GLU A 34 14.36 -21.50 16.77
C GLU A 34 14.83 -20.10 17.17
N VAL A 35 15.77 -19.55 16.41
CA VAL A 35 16.27 -18.18 16.62
C VAL A 35 15.15 -17.16 16.47
N ASP A 36 14.28 -17.34 15.47
CA ASP A 36 13.18 -16.42 15.21
C ASP A 36 12.11 -16.47 16.32
N LYS A 37 11.82 -17.66 16.89
CA LYS A 37 10.99 -17.78 18.10
C LYS A 37 11.57 -16.98 19.27
N ILE A 38 12.87 -17.09 19.52
CA ILE A 38 13.55 -16.35 20.60
C ILE A 38 13.46 -14.84 20.31
N ALA A 39 13.77 -14.42 19.09
CA ALA A 39 13.71 -13.00 18.71
C ALA A 39 12.28 -12.42 18.81
N LYS A 40 11.24 -13.20 18.56
CA LYS A 40 9.83 -12.78 18.69
C LYS A 40 9.38 -12.64 20.14
N MET A 41 9.98 -13.36 21.08
CA MET A 41 9.72 -13.19 22.52
C MET A 41 10.22 -11.82 23.04
N ILE A 42 11.17 -11.17 22.36
CA ILE A 42 11.63 -9.84 22.74
C ILE A 42 10.52 -8.84 22.38
N PRO A 43 9.96 -8.06 23.34
CA PRO A 43 8.93 -7.08 23.06
C PRO A 43 9.40 -6.05 22.01
N PHE A 44 8.51 -5.61 21.14
CA PHE A 44 8.89 -4.71 20.02
C PHE A 44 9.47 -3.37 20.48
N ALA A 45 8.89 -2.82 21.54
CA ALA A 45 9.32 -1.54 22.11
C ALA A 45 10.41 -1.67 23.19
N CYS A 46 10.99 -2.88 23.37
CA CYS A 46 12.00 -3.10 24.40
C CYS A 46 13.34 -2.42 24.01
N PRO A 47 13.88 -1.53 24.83
CA PRO A 47 15.09 -0.76 24.52
C PRO A 47 16.35 -1.61 24.43
N SER A 48 16.41 -2.74 25.17
CA SER A 48 17.58 -3.62 25.19
C SER A 48 17.23 -5.08 25.45
N LEU A 49 18.11 -5.96 25.05
CA LEU A 49 17.99 -7.40 25.29
C LEU A 49 18.03 -7.73 26.79
N GLU A 50 18.79 -6.98 27.58
CA GLU A 50 18.84 -7.11 29.01
C GLU A 50 17.47 -6.81 29.67
N GLN A 51 16.83 -5.74 29.24
CA GLN A 51 15.48 -5.43 29.71
C GLN A 51 14.46 -6.47 29.23
N ALA A 52 14.60 -6.98 28.03
CA ALA A 52 13.74 -8.05 27.52
C ALA A 52 13.82 -9.32 28.40
N LEU A 53 15.01 -9.71 28.85
CA LEU A 53 15.19 -10.83 29.76
C LEU A 53 14.51 -10.61 31.12
N ASN A 54 14.35 -9.36 31.56
CA ASN A 54 13.68 -9.04 32.80
C ASN A 54 12.16 -8.94 32.65
N LEU A 55 11.68 -8.51 31.51
CA LEU A 55 10.25 -8.29 31.24
C LEU A 55 9.53 -9.55 30.75
N GLU A 56 10.23 -10.45 30.03
CA GLU A 56 9.60 -11.63 29.41
C GLU A 56 10.02 -12.92 30.17
N PRO A 57 9.15 -13.46 31.04
CA PRO A 57 9.46 -14.64 31.86
C PRO A 57 9.84 -15.88 31.03
N ARG A 58 9.22 -16.08 29.83
CA ARG A 58 9.50 -17.22 28.96
C ARG A 58 10.90 -17.13 28.36
N LEU A 59 11.33 -15.93 27.96
CA LEU A 59 12.69 -15.71 27.44
C LEU A 59 13.71 -15.99 28.54
N LYS A 60 13.44 -15.55 29.76
CA LYS A 60 14.28 -15.79 30.93
C LYS A 60 14.34 -17.28 31.31
N GLU A 61 13.24 -17.99 31.21
CA GLU A 61 13.18 -19.43 31.44
C GLU A 61 14.01 -20.20 30.40
N LEU A 62 13.87 -19.88 29.13
CA LEU A 62 14.67 -20.48 28.06
C LEU A 62 16.16 -20.18 28.22
N TYR A 63 16.53 -18.96 28.54
CA TYR A 63 17.90 -18.56 28.84
C TYR A 63 18.50 -19.40 30.00
N ASN A 64 17.74 -19.69 31.06
CA ASN A 64 18.21 -20.46 32.18
C ASN A 64 18.26 -21.97 31.95
N LYS A 65 17.37 -22.52 31.11
CA LYS A 65 17.22 -23.97 30.90
C LYS A 65 17.96 -24.52 29.69
N ASN A 66 18.24 -23.70 28.69
CA ASN A 66 18.82 -24.14 27.42
C ASN A 66 20.20 -23.51 27.21
N GLN A 67 21.26 -24.34 27.24
CA GLN A 67 22.65 -23.89 27.13
C GLN A 67 22.93 -23.18 25.80
N THR A 68 22.35 -23.65 24.68
CA THR A 68 22.51 -23.02 23.37
C THR A 68 21.86 -21.63 23.32
N VAL A 69 20.66 -21.48 23.93
CA VAL A 69 20.00 -20.19 24.04
C VAL A 69 20.78 -19.23 24.93
N LYS A 70 21.34 -19.75 26.03
CA LYS A 70 22.18 -18.95 26.91
C LYS A 70 23.41 -18.41 26.20
N GLU A 71 24.16 -19.27 25.49
CA GLU A 71 25.33 -18.85 24.72
C GLU A 71 24.96 -17.80 23.66
N LEU A 72 23.86 -18.04 22.93
CA LEU A 72 23.35 -17.11 21.92
C LEU A 72 23.04 -15.73 22.52
N ILE A 73 22.33 -15.69 23.66
CA ILE A 73 21.94 -14.44 24.33
C ILE A 73 23.15 -13.75 24.95
N ASP A 74 24.09 -14.48 25.57
CA ASP A 74 25.31 -13.91 26.18
C ASP A 74 26.20 -13.24 25.14
N ILE A 75 26.32 -13.82 23.95
CA ILE A 75 27.03 -13.19 22.82
C ILE A 75 26.24 -11.99 22.29
N ALA A 76 24.90 -12.12 22.13
CA ALA A 76 24.04 -11.06 21.64
C ALA A 76 24.09 -9.81 22.54
N LEU A 77 24.10 -9.98 23.88
CA LEU A 77 24.25 -8.87 24.84
C LEU A 77 25.55 -8.09 24.67
N ARG A 78 26.64 -8.76 24.27
CA ARG A 78 27.94 -8.09 24.01
C ARG A 78 27.97 -7.33 22.70
N LEU A 79 27.17 -7.75 21.71
CA LEU A 79 27.16 -7.18 20.37
C LEU A 79 26.02 -6.17 20.19
N GLU A 80 25.05 -6.16 21.09
CA GLU A 80 23.95 -5.19 21.06
C GLU A 80 24.47 -3.75 21.09
N GLY A 81 23.90 -2.89 20.24
CA GLY A 81 24.29 -1.48 20.12
C GLY A 81 25.52 -1.21 19.24
N LEU A 82 26.29 -2.23 18.86
CA LEU A 82 27.41 -2.03 17.94
C LEU A 82 26.93 -1.64 16.53
N SER A 83 27.70 -0.79 15.86
CA SER A 83 27.41 -0.41 14.48
C SER A 83 27.56 -1.61 13.54
N ARG A 84 26.55 -1.82 12.70
CA ARG A 84 26.49 -2.95 11.76
C ARG A 84 26.81 -2.55 10.33
N HIS A 85 26.24 -1.46 9.88
CA HIS A 85 26.44 -0.92 8.52
C HIS A 85 26.30 0.60 8.53
N ALA A 86 26.90 1.23 7.55
CA ALA A 86 26.77 2.64 7.26
C ALA A 86 25.78 2.84 6.10
N SER A 87 25.00 3.89 6.18
CA SER A 87 24.06 4.31 5.13
C SER A 87 24.00 5.83 5.03
N GLN A 88 23.43 6.33 3.95
CA GLN A 88 23.19 7.74 3.76
C GLN A 88 21.93 8.17 4.53
N HIS A 89 21.99 9.31 5.23
CA HIS A 89 20.81 9.93 5.83
C HIS A 89 19.80 10.34 4.73
N ALA A 90 18.53 10.09 4.96
CA ALA A 90 17.48 10.33 3.95
C ALA A 90 17.35 11.79 3.52
N ALA A 91 17.59 12.74 4.44
CA ALA A 91 17.36 14.17 4.25
C ALA A 91 18.56 15.05 4.64
N GLY A 92 19.43 14.56 5.54
CA GLY A 92 20.48 15.34 6.17
C GLY A 92 21.64 15.64 5.22
N VAL A 93 21.93 16.93 5.08
CA VAL A 93 23.04 17.45 4.30
C VAL A 93 23.83 18.42 5.16
N VAL A 94 25.15 18.41 5.02
CA VAL A 94 26.03 19.42 5.60
C VAL A 94 26.55 20.35 4.52
N ILE A 95 26.63 21.64 4.85
CA ILE A 95 27.19 22.68 4.00
C ILE A 95 28.29 23.36 4.80
N SER A 96 29.54 23.37 4.27
CA SER A 96 30.71 23.90 4.95
C SER A 96 31.18 25.23 4.33
N PRO A 97 31.75 26.14 5.12
CA PRO A 97 32.40 27.34 4.60
C PRO A 97 33.71 27.03 3.86
N GLU A 98 34.35 25.91 4.14
CA GLU A 98 35.59 25.45 3.50
C GLU A 98 35.43 23.97 2.99
N SER A 99 36.48 23.44 2.37
CA SER A 99 36.47 22.03 1.92
C SER A 99 36.25 21.08 3.09
N LEU A 100 35.28 20.15 2.95
CA LEU A 100 34.91 19.17 3.98
C LEU A 100 36.09 18.26 4.35
N GLU A 101 37.02 18.01 3.42
CA GLU A 101 38.22 17.20 3.66
C GLU A 101 39.15 17.78 4.71
N ASN A 102 39.12 19.12 4.91
CA ASN A 102 39.90 19.80 5.95
C ASN A 102 39.31 19.58 7.35
N LEU A 103 38.02 19.25 7.43
CA LEU A 103 37.29 19.16 8.69
C LEU A 103 37.04 17.70 9.11
N MET A 104 36.88 16.78 8.14
CA MET A 104 36.54 15.41 8.43
C MET A 104 36.85 14.45 7.28
N PRO A 105 37.00 13.13 7.54
CA PRO A 105 37.06 12.14 6.51
C PRO A 105 35.72 11.99 5.79
N LEU A 106 35.76 11.72 4.49
CA LEU A 106 34.60 11.50 3.64
C LEU A 106 34.49 10.03 3.25
N TYR A 107 33.31 9.59 2.87
CA TYR A 107 32.98 8.23 2.47
C TYR A 107 32.21 8.23 1.14
N LYS A 108 32.49 7.24 0.31
CA LYS A 108 31.80 7.03 -0.94
C LYS A 108 31.56 5.52 -1.14
N ASN A 109 30.33 5.14 -1.44
CA ASN A 109 30.02 3.77 -1.81
C ASN A 109 30.66 3.41 -3.16
N ALA A 110 31.12 2.18 -3.31
CA ALA A 110 31.67 1.69 -4.58
C ALA A 110 30.56 1.73 -5.67
N GLY A 111 30.87 2.43 -6.77
CA GLY A 111 29.93 2.57 -7.89
C GLY A 111 28.91 3.73 -7.79
N GLU A 112 28.92 4.49 -6.70
CA GLU A 112 28.08 5.68 -6.53
C GLU A 112 28.92 6.96 -6.62
N ASP A 113 28.30 8.04 -7.10
CA ASP A 113 28.98 9.36 -7.17
C ASP A 113 28.70 10.25 -5.95
N THR A 114 27.82 9.81 -5.06
CA THR A 114 27.41 10.58 -3.87
C THR A 114 28.50 10.52 -2.80
N VAL A 115 28.90 11.69 -2.32
CA VAL A 115 29.84 11.84 -1.20
C VAL A 115 29.05 11.97 0.11
N ILE A 116 29.50 11.25 1.14
CA ILE A 116 28.88 11.16 2.47
C ILE A 116 29.95 11.49 3.51
N THR A 117 29.58 12.16 4.60
CA THR A 117 30.48 12.38 5.74
C THR A 117 30.78 11.03 6.43
N GLN A 118 31.95 10.88 7.07
CA GLN A 118 32.18 9.76 8.02
C GLN A 118 31.76 10.13 9.45
N PHE A 119 31.51 11.41 9.71
CA PHE A 119 30.96 11.89 10.97
C PHE A 119 29.42 11.84 10.92
N ASP A 120 28.82 11.31 11.98
CA ASP A 120 27.38 11.36 12.20
C ASP A 120 26.94 12.77 12.62
N MET A 121 25.63 12.96 12.79
CA MET A 121 25.03 14.25 13.15
C MET A 121 25.67 14.87 14.40
N LYS A 122 25.95 14.07 15.43
CA LYS A 122 26.49 14.57 16.69
C LYS A 122 27.94 15.01 16.54
N ALA A 123 28.77 14.22 15.90
CA ALA A 123 30.15 14.55 15.61
C ALA A 123 30.27 15.78 14.68
N LEU A 124 29.31 15.99 13.75
CA LEU A 124 29.24 17.18 12.93
C LEU A 124 28.93 18.44 13.75
N GLU A 125 28.03 18.37 14.73
CA GLU A 125 27.75 19.46 15.65
C GLU A 125 29.00 19.81 16.51
N ASP A 126 29.74 18.81 16.95
CA ASP A 126 30.97 18.99 17.75
C ASP A 126 32.07 19.70 16.96
N VAL A 127 32.13 19.54 15.64
CA VAL A 127 33.06 20.30 14.75
C VAL A 127 32.48 21.62 14.24
N GLY A 128 31.32 22.04 14.73
CA GLY A 128 30.68 23.34 14.42
C GLY A 128 29.90 23.38 13.13
N LEU A 129 29.57 22.23 12.53
CA LEU A 129 28.75 22.16 11.31
C LEU A 129 27.27 21.93 11.65
N LEU A 130 26.40 22.55 10.84
CA LEU A 130 24.96 22.41 10.99
C LEU A 130 24.42 21.39 10.00
N LYS A 131 23.48 20.56 10.47
CA LYS A 131 22.68 19.69 9.64
C LYS A 131 21.52 20.46 9.02
N PHE A 132 21.42 20.41 7.69
CA PHE A 132 20.28 20.89 6.94
C PHE A 132 19.45 19.68 6.46
N ASP A 133 18.15 19.70 6.72
CA ASP A 133 17.24 18.65 6.29
C ASP A 133 16.49 19.09 5.02
N PHE A 134 16.80 18.45 3.90
CA PHE A 134 16.10 18.63 2.63
C PHE A 134 15.21 17.42 2.37
N LEU A 135 13.97 17.52 2.79
CA LEU A 135 12.98 16.45 2.64
C LEU A 135 11.73 17.02 1.97
N GLY A 136 11.41 16.47 0.80
CA GLY A 136 10.17 16.79 0.10
C GLY A 136 9.02 15.88 0.52
N LEU A 137 7.80 16.40 0.44
CA LEU A 137 6.57 15.62 0.57
C LEU A 137 5.91 15.50 -0.80
N LYS A 138 5.85 14.29 -1.34
CA LYS A 138 5.17 13.98 -2.60
C LYS A 138 3.69 14.39 -2.59
N THR A 139 3.06 14.33 -1.42
CA THR A 139 1.68 14.78 -1.20
C THR A 139 1.44 16.23 -1.59
N LEU A 140 2.42 17.12 -1.36
CA LEU A 140 2.30 18.52 -1.78
C LEU A 140 2.23 18.64 -3.31
N THR A 141 2.98 17.81 -4.03
CA THR A 141 2.89 17.74 -5.51
C THR A 141 1.51 17.21 -5.94
N VAL A 142 0.98 16.19 -5.25
CA VAL A 142 -0.39 15.68 -5.53
C VAL A 142 -1.44 16.77 -5.32
N ILE A 143 -1.34 17.56 -4.25
CA ILE A 143 -2.25 18.68 -3.97
C ILE A 143 -2.15 19.73 -5.10
N ASP A 144 -0.94 20.14 -5.44
CA ASP A 144 -0.69 21.15 -6.49
C ASP A 144 -1.21 20.70 -7.86
N ASP A 145 -0.94 19.45 -8.24
CA ASP A 145 -1.43 18.87 -9.50
C ASP A 145 -2.95 18.74 -9.51
N THR A 146 -3.57 18.37 -8.38
CA THR A 146 -5.03 18.33 -8.25
C THR A 146 -5.64 19.71 -8.50
N VAL A 147 -5.07 20.76 -7.86
CA VAL A 147 -5.52 22.15 -8.07
C VAL A 147 -5.37 22.59 -9.53
N LYS A 148 -4.26 22.22 -10.17
CA LYS A 148 -4.05 22.50 -11.60
C LYS A 148 -5.11 21.81 -12.48
N TYR A 149 -5.46 20.55 -12.20
CA TYR A 149 -6.50 19.86 -12.94
C TYR A 149 -7.88 20.48 -12.74
N VAL A 150 -8.22 20.89 -11.52
CA VAL A 150 -9.47 21.60 -11.22
C VAL A 150 -9.52 22.95 -11.96
N LYS A 151 -8.42 23.71 -11.93
CA LYS A 151 -8.31 24.99 -12.65
C LYS A 151 -8.44 24.80 -14.16
N ALA A 152 -7.88 23.75 -14.72
CA ALA A 152 -8.02 23.43 -16.15
C ALA A 152 -9.48 23.17 -16.57
N GLN A 153 -10.37 22.84 -15.62
CA GLN A 153 -11.81 22.69 -15.84
C GLN A 153 -12.62 23.99 -15.57
N GLY A 154 -11.93 25.11 -15.35
CA GLY A 154 -12.57 26.42 -15.09
C GLY A 154 -13.09 26.59 -13.67
N LYS A 155 -12.66 25.75 -12.71
CA LYS A 155 -12.98 25.88 -11.28
C LYS A 155 -11.76 26.43 -10.55
N GLU A 156 -11.97 27.12 -9.43
CA GLU A 156 -10.91 27.61 -8.57
C GLU A 156 -11.05 27.01 -7.16
N ILE A 157 -9.91 26.69 -6.55
CA ILE A 157 -9.82 26.25 -5.16
C ILE A 157 -8.82 27.17 -4.46
N ASP A 158 -9.26 27.75 -3.37
CA ASP A 158 -8.38 28.47 -2.43
C ASP A 158 -8.02 27.52 -1.27
N LEU A 159 -6.79 27.00 -1.32
CA LEU A 159 -6.31 26.07 -0.30
C LEU A 159 -6.15 26.71 1.07
N ASP A 160 -5.94 28.03 1.15
CA ASP A 160 -5.75 28.74 2.41
C ASP A 160 -7.09 28.98 3.14
N ASN A 161 -8.22 28.89 2.42
CA ASN A 161 -9.56 29.12 2.93
C ASN A 161 -10.48 27.90 2.84
N ILE A 162 -9.94 26.68 2.87
CA ILE A 162 -10.75 25.47 2.94
C ILE A 162 -11.50 25.42 4.28
N PRO A 163 -12.84 25.22 4.28
CA PRO A 163 -13.62 25.09 5.53
C PRO A 163 -13.20 23.83 6.29
N LEU A 164 -12.79 23.99 7.56
CA LEU A 164 -12.34 22.87 8.41
C LEU A 164 -13.50 22.11 9.07
N ASP A 165 -14.72 22.46 8.76
CA ASP A 165 -15.98 21.89 9.27
C ASP A 165 -16.84 21.24 8.16
N ASP A 166 -16.24 20.95 6.99
CA ASP A 166 -16.95 20.35 5.87
C ASP A 166 -17.46 18.93 6.19
N THR A 167 -18.78 18.81 6.28
CA THR A 167 -19.47 17.57 6.68
C THR A 167 -19.18 16.39 5.76
N GLU A 168 -19.07 16.61 4.44
CA GLU A 168 -18.83 15.55 3.48
C GLU A 168 -17.41 14.98 3.64
N THR A 169 -16.43 15.84 3.90
CA THR A 169 -15.06 15.43 4.19
C THR A 169 -14.99 14.57 5.45
N TYR A 170 -15.69 14.95 6.53
CA TYR A 170 -15.75 14.10 7.73
C TYR A 170 -16.50 12.79 7.49
N ARG A 171 -17.52 12.78 6.64
CA ARG A 171 -18.22 11.54 6.25
C ARG A 171 -17.26 10.57 5.53
N LEU A 172 -16.44 11.08 4.61
CA LEU A 172 -15.38 10.30 3.98
C LEU A 172 -14.40 9.72 5.02
N LEU A 173 -13.91 10.55 5.95
CA LEU A 173 -12.99 10.12 6.99
C LEU A 173 -13.58 9.04 7.88
N CYS A 174 -14.84 9.21 8.32
CA CYS A 174 -15.56 8.22 9.14
C CYS A 174 -15.82 6.90 8.42
N SER A 175 -16.00 6.92 7.10
CA SER A 175 -16.19 5.69 6.30
C SER A 175 -14.93 4.85 6.18
N GLY A 176 -13.75 5.44 6.42
CA GLY A 176 -12.44 4.80 6.22
C GLY A 176 -12.05 4.63 4.74
N HIS A 177 -12.76 5.24 3.78
CA HIS A 177 -12.37 5.22 2.36
C HIS A 177 -11.25 6.24 2.08
N THR A 178 -10.16 6.13 2.82
CA THR A 178 -9.09 7.12 2.87
C THR A 178 -7.83 6.74 2.09
N ILE A 179 -7.91 5.80 1.15
CA ILE A 179 -6.79 5.49 0.23
C ILE A 179 -6.39 6.76 -0.52
N GLY A 180 -5.09 7.08 -0.51
CA GLY A 180 -4.53 8.31 -1.07
C GLY A 180 -4.61 9.54 -0.16
N VAL A 181 -5.36 9.48 0.94
CA VAL A 181 -5.40 10.56 1.94
C VAL A 181 -4.13 10.49 2.79
N PHE A 182 -3.41 11.60 2.85
CA PHE A 182 -2.12 11.67 3.52
C PHE A 182 -2.16 11.15 4.95
N GLN A 183 -1.27 10.24 5.29
CA GLN A 183 -1.14 9.54 6.60
C GLN A 183 -2.38 8.74 7.08
N LEU A 184 -3.51 8.81 6.39
CA LEU A 184 -4.76 8.17 6.83
C LEU A 184 -5.15 6.93 6.00
N GLU A 185 -4.23 6.40 5.18
CA GLU A 185 -4.53 5.34 4.23
C GLU A 185 -4.21 3.90 4.70
N SER A 186 -3.45 3.74 5.81
CA SER A 186 -3.15 2.42 6.36
C SER A 186 -4.42 1.78 6.97
N ARG A 187 -4.49 0.45 6.98
CA ARG A 187 -5.66 -0.26 7.52
C ARG A 187 -5.93 0.11 8.98
N GLY A 188 -4.92 0.02 9.85
CA GLY A 188 -5.09 0.36 11.25
C GLY A 188 -5.57 1.79 11.47
N MET A 189 -5.06 2.75 10.67
CA MET A 189 -5.55 4.12 10.71
C MET A 189 -7.01 4.21 10.24
N ARG A 190 -7.38 3.48 9.18
CA ARG A 190 -8.77 3.43 8.67
C ARG A 190 -9.74 2.84 9.69
N GLU A 191 -9.35 1.78 10.39
CA GLU A 191 -10.17 1.19 11.46
C GLU A 191 -10.32 2.15 12.66
N ILE A 192 -9.24 2.85 13.04
CA ILE A 192 -9.35 3.87 14.10
C ILE A 192 -10.25 5.03 13.66
N LEU A 193 -10.16 5.49 12.41
CA LEU A 193 -11.06 6.52 11.88
C LEU A 193 -12.53 6.13 11.97
N LYS A 194 -12.88 4.89 11.61
CA LYS A 194 -14.26 4.36 11.74
C LYS A 194 -14.72 4.31 13.20
N ARG A 195 -13.81 3.95 14.12
CA ARG A 195 -14.11 3.89 15.56
C ARG A 195 -14.16 5.27 16.20
N LEU A 196 -13.26 6.17 15.81
CA LEU A 196 -13.15 7.54 16.34
C LEU A 196 -14.30 8.43 15.85
N GLU A 197 -14.75 8.28 14.60
CA GLU A 197 -15.75 9.12 13.96
C GLU A 197 -15.42 10.62 14.11
N PRO A 198 -14.32 11.09 13.48
CA PRO A 198 -13.90 12.48 13.64
C PRO A 198 -14.98 13.44 13.15
N GLN A 199 -15.23 14.53 13.89
CA GLN A 199 -16.23 15.54 13.60
C GLN A 199 -15.67 16.97 13.58
N ARG A 200 -14.44 17.14 14.04
CA ARG A 200 -13.74 18.43 14.13
C ARG A 200 -12.26 18.23 13.85
N PHE A 201 -11.62 19.31 13.48
CA PHE A 201 -10.21 19.27 13.09
C PHE A 201 -9.27 18.83 14.22
N GLU A 202 -9.60 19.18 15.48
CA GLU A 202 -8.84 18.74 16.67
C GLU A 202 -8.80 17.22 16.82
N ASP A 203 -9.85 16.51 16.37
CA ASP A 203 -9.87 15.05 16.39
C ASP A 203 -8.80 14.46 15.45
N LEU A 204 -8.53 15.10 14.31
CA LEU A 204 -7.47 14.69 13.38
C LEU A 204 -6.08 15.03 13.94
N ILE A 205 -5.93 16.19 14.59
CA ILE A 205 -4.68 16.55 15.27
C ILE A 205 -4.36 15.50 16.33
N ALA A 206 -5.35 15.11 17.13
CA ALA A 206 -5.19 14.09 18.15
C ALA A 206 -4.86 12.71 17.54
N LEU A 207 -5.54 12.34 16.45
CA LEU A 207 -5.32 11.05 15.78
C LEU A 207 -3.88 10.90 15.27
N VAL A 208 -3.32 11.94 14.63
CA VAL A 208 -1.92 11.95 14.18
C VAL A 208 -0.94 11.76 15.34
N ALA A 209 -1.25 12.29 16.52
CA ALA A 209 -0.43 12.11 17.72
C ALA A 209 -0.59 10.73 18.36
N LEU A 210 -1.81 10.16 18.32
CA LEU A 210 -2.18 8.91 18.96
C LEU A 210 -1.73 7.66 18.18
N TYR A 211 -1.71 7.72 16.84
CA TYR A 211 -1.38 6.56 16.02
C TYR A 211 0.12 6.30 15.96
N ARG A 212 0.65 5.77 17.07
CA ARG A 212 2.07 5.40 17.22
C ARG A 212 2.21 4.23 18.20
N PRO A 213 3.28 3.41 18.11
CA PRO A 213 3.44 2.21 18.93
C PRO A 213 3.22 2.40 20.43
N GLY A 214 3.71 3.51 21.00
CA GLY A 214 3.56 3.82 22.43
C GLY A 214 2.10 4.01 22.85
N PRO A 215 1.38 5.02 22.33
CA PRO A 215 -0.04 5.25 22.64
C PRO A 215 -0.94 4.07 22.29
N LEU A 216 -0.66 3.35 21.18
CA LEU A 216 -1.42 2.15 20.79
C LEU A 216 -1.26 1.03 21.84
N GLY A 217 -0.02 0.75 22.28
CA GLY A 217 0.26 -0.32 23.25
C GLY A 217 -0.18 -0.01 24.68
N SER A 218 -0.42 1.27 25.03
CA SER A 218 -0.83 1.68 26.39
C SER A 218 -2.35 1.71 26.62
N GLY A 219 -3.18 1.44 25.59
CA GLY A 219 -4.64 1.55 25.68
C GLY A 219 -5.17 3.00 25.60
N MET A 220 -4.30 3.99 25.46
CA MET A 220 -4.65 5.42 25.42
C MET A 220 -5.62 5.75 24.27
N VAL A 221 -5.46 5.10 23.13
CA VAL A 221 -6.32 5.30 21.95
C VAL A 221 -7.76 4.89 22.27
N ASP A 222 -7.95 3.75 22.92
CA ASP A 222 -9.27 3.25 23.31
C ASP A 222 -9.94 4.15 24.33
N ASP A 223 -9.20 4.62 25.32
CA ASP A 223 -9.70 5.56 26.33
C ASP A 223 -10.09 6.88 25.70
N PHE A 224 -9.29 7.42 24.81
CA PHE A 224 -9.59 8.63 24.06
C PHE A 224 -10.92 8.49 23.27
N ILE A 225 -11.09 7.39 22.53
CA ILE A 225 -12.30 7.10 21.76
C ILE A 225 -13.51 6.95 22.68
N LYS A 226 -13.40 6.19 23.77
CA LYS A 226 -14.50 5.99 24.74
C LYS A 226 -14.93 7.30 25.39
N ARG A 227 -14.00 8.17 25.77
CA ARG A 227 -14.28 9.48 26.36
C ARG A 227 -14.91 10.42 25.34
N LYS A 228 -14.39 10.48 24.12
CA LYS A 228 -15.01 11.25 23.01
C LYS A 228 -16.44 10.82 22.77
N LYS A 229 -16.72 9.52 22.71
CA LYS A 229 -18.08 8.96 22.51
C LYS A 229 -18.95 9.00 23.79
N ARG A 230 -18.44 9.55 24.88
CA ARG A 230 -19.14 9.61 26.19
C ARG A 230 -19.53 8.23 26.75
N LEU A 231 -18.82 7.17 26.35
CA LEU A 231 -19.02 5.82 26.88
C LEU A 231 -18.42 5.69 28.30
N ILE A 232 -17.41 6.49 28.62
CA ILE A 232 -16.86 6.68 29.95
C ILE A 232 -16.79 8.20 30.25
N PRO A 233 -16.91 8.60 31.54
CA PRO A 233 -16.85 10.01 31.90
C PRO A 233 -15.44 10.57 31.66
N VAL A 234 -15.36 11.82 31.22
CA VAL A 234 -14.08 12.55 31.18
C VAL A 234 -13.71 12.92 32.61
N HIS A 235 -12.53 12.48 33.04
CA HIS A 235 -12.02 12.77 34.38
C HIS A 235 -10.85 13.76 34.28
N TYR A 236 -10.83 14.73 35.20
CA TYR A 236 -9.73 15.68 35.39
C TYR A 236 -9.24 15.56 36.83
N GLU A 237 -7.94 15.30 37.02
CA GLU A 237 -7.32 15.20 38.34
C GLU A 237 -7.54 16.45 39.18
N LEU A 238 -7.57 17.60 38.54
CA LEU A 238 -7.88 18.91 39.11
C LEU A 238 -8.83 19.66 38.18
N PRO A 239 -9.81 20.42 38.74
CA PRO A 239 -10.75 21.19 37.90
C PRO A 239 -10.08 22.16 36.93
N GLU A 240 -8.93 22.71 37.32
CA GLU A 240 -8.15 23.66 36.51
C GLU A 240 -7.55 23.03 35.24
N LEU A 241 -7.41 21.71 35.21
CA LEU A 241 -6.92 20.98 34.04
C LEU A 241 -7.94 20.92 32.91
N LYS A 242 -9.22 21.17 33.18
CA LYS A 242 -10.26 21.16 32.16
C LYS A 242 -9.93 22.10 31.00
N GLU A 243 -9.51 23.32 31.29
CA GLU A 243 -9.15 24.32 30.28
C GLU A 243 -7.99 23.85 29.35
N ILE A 244 -7.10 22.99 29.87
CA ILE A 244 -5.93 22.49 29.15
C ILE A 244 -6.24 21.21 28.38
N LEU A 245 -7.06 20.32 28.96
CA LEU A 245 -7.26 18.97 28.48
C LEU A 245 -8.65 18.72 27.85
N ASP A 246 -9.52 19.71 27.78
CA ASP A 246 -10.86 19.54 27.20
C ASP A 246 -10.81 19.16 25.72
N GLU A 247 -9.87 19.73 24.97
CA GLU A 247 -9.64 19.40 23.56
C GLU A 247 -9.23 17.95 23.31
N THR A 248 -8.67 17.28 24.32
CA THR A 248 -8.20 15.89 24.28
C THR A 248 -8.99 14.98 25.23
N TYR A 249 -10.19 15.38 25.63
CA TYR A 249 -11.11 14.62 26.48
C TYR A 249 -10.45 14.15 27.79
N GLY A 250 -9.63 15.01 28.41
CA GLY A 250 -8.94 14.72 29.65
C GLY A 250 -7.69 13.85 29.52
N VAL A 251 -7.24 13.56 28.31
CA VAL A 251 -6.00 12.81 28.05
C VAL A 251 -4.85 13.80 27.85
N ILE A 252 -3.73 13.61 28.57
CA ILE A 252 -2.49 14.35 28.28
C ILE A 252 -1.89 13.73 27.03
N LEU A 253 -1.83 14.48 25.93
CA LEU A 253 -1.39 14.00 24.61
C LEU A 253 -0.22 14.82 24.05
N TYR A 254 -0.23 16.13 24.30
CA TYR A 254 0.73 17.05 23.74
C TYR A 254 1.77 17.51 24.74
N GLN A 255 3.01 17.72 24.25
CA GLN A 255 4.09 18.33 25.03
C GLN A 255 3.71 19.70 25.59
N GLU A 256 2.97 20.48 24.81
CA GLU A 256 2.46 21.79 25.18
C GLU A 256 1.47 21.72 26.36
N GLN A 257 0.69 20.62 26.47
CA GLN A 257 -0.19 20.41 27.63
C GLN A 257 0.63 20.18 28.91
N VAL A 258 1.69 19.38 28.86
CA VAL A 258 2.60 19.20 30.01
C VAL A 258 3.18 20.53 30.46
N MET A 259 3.64 21.38 29.52
CA MET A 259 4.18 22.69 29.84
C MET A 259 3.13 23.61 30.47
N LYS A 260 1.90 23.66 29.92
CA LYS A 260 0.79 24.44 30.46
C LYS A 260 0.35 23.96 31.86
N ILE A 261 0.35 22.64 32.08
CA ILE A 261 0.03 22.06 33.40
C ILE A 261 1.10 22.50 34.42
N ALA A 262 2.38 22.38 34.12
CA ALA A 262 3.46 22.81 34.98
C ALA A 262 3.38 24.31 35.32
N ASN A 263 3.08 25.13 34.32
CA ASN A 263 2.90 26.58 34.51
C ASN A 263 1.68 26.89 35.39
N LYS A 264 0.49 26.33 35.07
CA LYS A 264 -0.76 26.66 35.72
C LYS A 264 -0.85 26.11 37.15
N ILE A 265 -0.38 24.88 37.37
CA ILE A 265 -0.55 24.17 38.65
C ILE A 265 0.62 24.48 39.58
N ALA A 266 1.86 24.41 39.10
CA ALA A 266 3.06 24.58 39.95
C ALA A 266 3.69 25.98 39.86
N GLY A 267 3.19 26.87 39.00
CA GLY A 267 3.72 28.21 38.83
C GLY A 267 5.07 28.27 38.10
N PHE A 268 5.42 27.24 37.34
CA PHE A 268 6.63 27.24 36.52
C PHE A 268 6.59 28.32 35.49
N THR A 269 7.70 28.98 35.22
CA THR A 269 7.86 29.79 33.99
C THR A 269 7.85 28.86 32.79
N MET A 270 7.52 29.37 31.61
CA MET A 270 7.54 28.56 30.39
C MET A 270 8.91 27.97 30.08
N GLY A 271 10.00 28.67 30.47
CA GLY A 271 11.36 28.12 30.35
C GLY A 271 11.61 26.92 31.26
N GLN A 272 11.18 26.99 32.54
CA GLN A 272 11.26 25.86 33.48
C GLN A 272 10.37 24.69 33.00
N ALA A 273 9.18 24.97 32.49
CA ALA A 273 8.29 23.95 31.92
C ALA A 273 8.91 23.26 30.69
N ASP A 274 9.66 23.98 29.85
CA ASP A 274 10.39 23.37 28.73
C ASP A 274 11.55 22.50 29.19
N VAL A 275 12.26 22.88 30.26
CA VAL A 275 13.29 22.04 30.90
C VAL A 275 12.64 20.74 31.44
N LEU A 276 11.48 20.85 32.11
CA LEU A 276 10.74 19.69 32.62
C LEU A 276 10.33 18.76 31.46
N ARG A 277 9.75 19.30 30.39
CA ARG A 277 9.41 18.54 29.18
C ARG A 277 10.60 17.80 28.59
N LYS A 278 11.77 18.47 28.48
CA LYS A 278 13.01 17.88 27.97
C LYS A 278 13.53 16.77 28.90
N ALA A 279 13.48 16.99 30.22
CA ALA A 279 13.90 16.00 31.22
C ALA A 279 13.03 14.73 31.15
N MET A 280 11.71 14.89 31.04
CA MET A 280 10.76 13.78 30.86
C MET A 280 11.04 12.98 29.58
N GLY A 281 11.23 13.67 28.44
CA GLY A 281 11.52 13.01 27.16
C GLY A 281 12.88 12.32 27.10
N LYS A 282 13.90 12.82 27.80
CA LYS A 282 15.26 12.24 27.85
C LYS A 282 15.50 11.29 29.03
N LYS A 283 14.52 11.14 29.92
CA LYS A 283 14.60 10.31 31.13
C LYS A 283 15.86 10.54 31.97
N ILE A 284 16.19 11.80 32.27
CA ILE A 284 17.37 12.17 33.08
C ILE A 284 16.99 12.05 34.56
N PRO A 285 17.39 10.99 35.31
CA PRO A 285 16.83 10.68 36.65
C PRO A 285 17.08 11.76 37.67
N GLU A 286 18.28 12.30 37.73
CA GLU A 286 18.66 13.32 38.72
C GLU A 286 17.88 14.62 38.51
N LEU A 287 17.75 15.06 37.25
CA LEU A 287 16.99 16.26 36.89
C LEU A 287 15.48 16.05 37.12
N MET A 288 14.98 14.84 36.86
CA MET A 288 13.58 14.50 37.12
C MET A 288 13.22 14.53 38.58
N ALA A 289 14.12 14.05 39.49
CA ALA A 289 13.90 14.09 40.91
C ALA A 289 13.82 15.52 41.42
N SER A 290 14.76 16.39 41.03
CA SER A 290 14.77 17.80 41.40
C SER A 290 13.55 18.55 40.94
N LEU A 291 13.15 18.35 39.67
CA LEU A 291 11.96 18.98 39.09
C LEU A 291 10.64 18.46 39.69
N LYS A 292 10.59 17.20 40.14
CA LYS A 292 9.46 16.66 40.90
C LYS A 292 9.25 17.39 42.21
N GLU A 293 10.31 17.59 42.99
CA GLU A 293 10.25 18.31 44.28
C GLU A 293 9.81 19.78 44.06
N GLU A 294 10.38 20.44 43.06
CA GLU A 294 10.03 21.81 42.72
C GLU A 294 8.56 21.94 42.25
N PHE A 295 8.09 20.99 41.41
CA PHE A 295 6.70 20.95 40.97
C PHE A 295 5.73 20.75 42.13
N ILE A 296 5.98 19.77 43.01
CA ILE A 296 5.13 19.49 44.17
C ILE A 296 5.12 20.70 45.13
N HIS A 297 6.28 21.32 45.37
CA HIS A 297 6.36 22.51 46.25
C HIS A 297 5.55 23.66 45.63
N GLY A 298 5.68 23.93 44.34
CA GLY A 298 4.93 24.98 43.64
C GLY A 298 3.41 24.71 43.63
N ALA A 299 3.01 23.51 43.36
CA ALA A 299 1.61 23.08 43.38
C ALA A 299 0.97 23.20 44.75
N THR A 300 1.67 22.75 45.82
CA THR A 300 1.18 22.87 47.20
C THR A 300 1.08 24.31 47.66
N LYS A 301 2.00 25.16 47.25
CA LYS A 301 1.92 26.62 47.49
C LYS A 301 0.69 27.24 46.82
N ASN A 302 0.26 26.70 45.67
CA ASN A 302 -0.94 27.13 44.97
C ASN A 302 -2.22 26.43 45.45
N GLY A 303 -2.19 25.71 46.57
CA GLY A 303 -3.38 25.12 47.21
C GLY A 303 -3.73 23.70 46.80
N VAL A 304 -2.89 23.02 46.01
CA VAL A 304 -3.09 21.60 45.61
C VAL A 304 -2.53 20.71 46.72
N SER A 305 -3.26 19.64 47.11
CA SER A 305 -2.71 18.71 48.11
C SER A 305 -1.48 17.96 47.58
N PHE A 306 -0.57 17.57 48.49
CA PHE A 306 0.65 16.86 48.13
C PHE A 306 0.36 15.60 47.28
N GLU A 307 -0.62 14.79 47.70
CA GLU A 307 -0.99 13.53 47.02
C GLU A 307 -1.45 13.78 45.60
N LYS A 308 -2.27 14.83 45.40
CA LYS A 308 -2.74 15.19 44.05
C LYS A 308 -1.60 15.76 43.20
N ALA A 309 -0.73 16.57 43.76
CA ALA A 309 0.42 17.13 43.07
C ALA A 309 1.39 16.00 42.59
N GLU A 310 1.66 15.03 43.51
CA GLU A 310 2.50 13.89 43.19
C GLU A 310 1.86 12.97 42.12
N SER A 311 0.57 12.66 42.27
CA SER A 311 -0.17 11.88 41.27
C SER A 311 -0.14 12.53 39.88
N LEU A 312 -0.38 13.83 39.80
CA LEU A 312 -0.33 14.58 38.58
C LEU A 312 1.07 14.60 37.97
N PHE A 313 2.12 14.78 38.76
CA PHE A 313 3.50 14.72 38.28
C PHE A 313 3.83 13.34 37.68
N ASN A 314 3.45 12.28 38.38
CA ASN A 314 3.68 10.91 37.94
C ASN A 314 2.90 10.61 36.63
N LEU A 315 1.68 11.14 36.51
CA LEU A 315 0.90 11.06 35.27
C LEU A 315 1.62 11.79 34.12
N MET A 316 2.09 13.03 34.33
CA MET A 316 2.86 13.77 33.33
C MET A 316 4.16 13.05 32.96
N ALA A 317 4.87 12.46 33.91
CA ALA A 317 6.11 11.73 33.71
C ALA A 317 5.89 10.48 32.85
N ALA A 318 4.82 9.72 33.09
CA ALA A 318 4.42 8.59 32.25
C ALA A 318 4.11 9.00 30.80
N PHE A 319 3.50 10.17 30.62
CA PHE A 319 3.23 10.74 29.29
C PHE A 319 4.45 11.42 28.64
N GLY A 320 5.43 11.83 29.41
CA GLY A 320 6.65 12.47 28.86
C GLY A 320 7.38 11.63 27.83
N GLU A 321 7.24 10.29 27.91
CA GLU A 321 7.77 9.35 26.92
C GLU A 321 7.04 9.42 25.56
N TYR A 322 5.75 9.72 25.58
CA TYR A 322 4.86 9.64 24.42
C TYR A 322 4.34 11.01 23.97
N GLY A 323 4.63 12.07 24.74
CA GLY A 323 4.19 13.43 24.46
C GLY A 323 4.57 13.88 23.05
N PHE A 324 3.59 14.33 22.26
CA PHE A 324 3.81 14.75 20.89
C PHE A 324 3.78 16.26 20.74
N ASN A 325 4.54 16.79 19.80
CA ASN A 325 4.49 18.23 19.50
C ASN A 325 3.16 18.55 18.78
N LYS A 326 2.32 19.41 19.38
CA LYS A 326 1.00 19.75 18.83
C LYS A 326 1.12 20.48 17.50
N SER A 327 2.11 21.39 17.36
CA SER A 327 2.30 22.16 16.13
C SER A 327 2.61 21.23 14.95
N HIS A 328 3.45 20.21 15.18
CA HIS A 328 3.73 19.19 14.17
C HIS A 328 2.47 18.42 13.80
N SER A 329 1.72 17.91 14.79
CA SER A 329 0.45 17.22 14.55
C SER A 329 -0.55 18.08 13.75
N ALA A 330 -0.69 19.35 14.13
CA ALA A 330 -1.62 20.27 13.46
C ALA A 330 -1.26 20.48 12.00
N ALA A 331 0.04 20.70 11.69
CA ALA A 331 0.50 20.88 10.32
C ALA A 331 0.24 19.65 9.45
N TYR A 332 0.50 18.46 9.99
CA TYR A 332 0.27 17.18 9.28
C TYR A 332 -1.21 16.82 9.18
N ALA A 333 -2.00 17.07 10.22
CA ALA A 333 -3.45 16.91 10.18
C ALA A 333 -4.10 17.84 9.13
N TYR A 334 -3.54 19.04 8.92
CA TYR A 334 -4.01 19.94 7.88
C TYR A 334 -3.81 19.35 6.48
N LEU A 335 -2.63 18.79 6.20
CA LEU A 335 -2.38 18.09 4.93
C LEU A 335 -3.29 16.87 4.76
N SER A 336 -3.54 16.11 5.84
CA SER A 336 -4.50 15.01 5.81
C SER A 336 -5.90 15.49 5.47
N TYR A 337 -6.35 16.58 6.10
CA TYR A 337 -7.65 17.16 5.85
C TYR A 337 -7.77 17.72 4.43
N VAL A 338 -6.77 18.47 3.95
CA VAL A 338 -6.74 18.99 2.57
C VAL A 338 -6.85 17.85 1.55
N THR A 339 -6.08 16.78 1.72
CA THR A 339 -6.15 15.63 0.81
C THR A 339 -7.49 14.90 0.89
N ALA A 340 -8.12 14.80 2.06
CA ALA A 340 -9.46 14.26 2.23
C ALA A 340 -10.52 15.16 1.55
N TYR A 341 -10.43 16.47 1.73
CA TYR A 341 -11.29 17.45 1.08
C TYR A 341 -11.21 17.36 -0.46
N LEU A 342 -9.97 17.34 -1.00
CA LEU A 342 -9.78 17.20 -2.44
C LEU A 342 -10.33 15.87 -2.96
N LYS A 343 -10.13 14.76 -2.24
CA LYS A 343 -10.70 13.47 -2.61
C LYS A 343 -12.23 13.50 -2.60
N THR A 344 -12.84 14.18 -1.65
CA THR A 344 -14.31 14.28 -1.51
C THR A 344 -14.94 15.10 -2.63
N HIS A 345 -14.40 16.27 -2.91
CA HIS A 345 -15.04 17.25 -3.80
C HIS A 345 -14.52 17.21 -5.24
N TYR A 346 -13.30 16.66 -5.45
CA TYR A 346 -12.61 16.58 -6.74
C TYR A 346 -11.96 15.22 -6.96
N PRO A 347 -12.74 14.11 -6.84
CA PRO A 347 -12.15 12.76 -6.84
C PRO A 347 -11.43 12.43 -8.15
N VAL A 348 -11.94 12.83 -9.30
CA VAL A 348 -11.32 12.52 -10.61
C VAL A 348 -9.95 13.20 -10.73
N GLU A 349 -9.87 14.48 -10.37
CA GLU A 349 -8.65 15.29 -10.39
C GLU A 349 -7.64 14.76 -9.36
N PHE A 350 -8.12 14.43 -8.17
CA PHE A 350 -7.30 13.88 -7.10
C PHE A 350 -6.68 12.52 -7.47
N PHE A 351 -7.46 11.63 -8.07
CA PHE A 351 -6.92 10.34 -8.52
C PHE A 351 -6.01 10.48 -9.73
N ALA A 352 -6.30 11.39 -10.68
CA ALA A 352 -5.41 11.68 -11.79
C ALA A 352 -4.04 12.19 -11.30
N ALA A 353 -4.02 13.06 -10.29
CA ALA A 353 -2.80 13.54 -9.66
C ALA A 353 -2.03 12.42 -8.95
N ASN A 354 -2.70 11.59 -8.16
CA ASN A 354 -2.07 10.43 -7.50
C ASN A 354 -1.47 9.45 -8.51
N LEU A 355 -2.23 9.05 -9.53
CA LEU A 355 -1.75 8.15 -10.59
C LEU A 355 -0.54 8.72 -11.31
N SER A 356 -0.54 10.04 -11.60
CA SER A 356 0.58 10.73 -12.25
C SER A 356 1.84 10.72 -11.38
N ASN A 357 1.70 10.91 -10.09
CA ASN A 357 2.82 10.96 -9.17
C ASN A 357 3.35 9.57 -8.76
N GLU A 358 2.61 8.49 -9.05
CA GLU A 358 2.99 7.11 -8.75
C GLU A 358 3.30 6.26 -9.99
N MET A 359 3.53 6.88 -11.17
CA MET A 359 3.82 6.16 -12.43
C MET A 359 5.04 5.22 -12.35
N GLY A 360 5.99 5.49 -11.44
CA GLY A 360 7.16 4.64 -11.20
C GLY A 360 6.90 3.41 -10.31
N ASP A 361 5.74 3.33 -9.65
CA ASP A 361 5.39 2.24 -8.72
C ASP A 361 4.14 1.50 -9.20
N THR A 362 4.37 0.34 -9.82
CA THR A 362 3.28 -0.48 -10.37
C THR A 362 2.26 -0.91 -9.31
N ASN A 363 2.68 -1.21 -8.08
CA ASN A 363 1.78 -1.66 -7.03
C ASN A 363 0.83 -0.53 -6.59
N LYS A 364 1.38 0.67 -6.42
CA LYS A 364 0.58 1.84 -6.12
C LYS A 364 -0.36 2.22 -7.26
N LEU A 365 0.10 2.12 -8.52
CA LEU A 365 -0.79 2.34 -9.68
C LEU A 365 -1.99 1.39 -9.64
N VAL A 366 -1.77 0.09 -9.42
CA VAL A 366 -2.86 -0.90 -9.32
C VAL A 366 -3.80 -0.55 -8.17
N LYS A 367 -3.27 -0.17 -7.00
CA LYS A 367 -4.07 0.26 -5.84
C LYS A 367 -4.98 1.43 -6.20
N PHE A 368 -4.45 2.48 -6.84
CA PHE A 368 -5.25 3.64 -7.24
C PHE A 368 -6.23 3.34 -8.37
N ILE A 369 -5.88 2.47 -9.32
CA ILE A 369 -6.78 2.02 -10.38
C ILE A 369 -7.99 1.27 -9.78
N ASN A 370 -7.76 0.41 -8.80
CA ASN A 370 -8.84 -0.29 -8.10
C ASN A 370 -9.70 0.66 -7.27
N GLU A 371 -9.09 1.65 -6.64
CA GLU A 371 -9.82 2.69 -5.94
C GLU A 371 -10.69 3.53 -6.89
N CYS A 372 -10.18 3.92 -8.07
CA CYS A 372 -10.98 4.59 -9.09
C CYS A 372 -12.21 3.75 -9.49
N LYS A 373 -12.05 2.43 -9.66
CA LYS A 373 -13.18 1.53 -9.96
C LYS A 373 -14.21 1.50 -8.83
N ALA A 374 -13.76 1.51 -7.58
CA ALA A 374 -14.66 1.54 -6.41
C ALA A 374 -15.43 2.88 -6.30
N TRP A 375 -14.93 3.94 -6.94
CA TRP A 375 -15.54 5.26 -7.03
C TRP A 375 -16.28 5.49 -8.36
N ASP A 376 -16.52 4.46 -9.16
CA ASP A 376 -17.14 4.53 -10.49
C ASP A 376 -16.44 5.52 -11.44
N ILE A 377 -15.12 5.72 -11.26
CA ILE A 377 -14.29 6.55 -12.12
C ILE A 377 -13.63 5.67 -13.17
N GLU A 378 -14.01 5.86 -14.43
CA GLU A 378 -13.43 5.14 -15.56
C GLU A 378 -12.00 5.57 -15.83
N ILE A 379 -11.09 4.60 -16.00
CA ILE A 379 -9.75 4.84 -16.53
C ILE A 379 -9.70 4.41 -17.99
N LYS A 380 -9.70 5.40 -18.89
CA LYS A 380 -9.54 5.20 -20.32
C LYS A 380 -8.11 4.79 -20.62
N GLY A 381 -7.94 3.77 -21.46
CA GLY A 381 -6.63 3.30 -21.90
C GLY A 381 -5.77 4.40 -22.54
N PRO A 382 -4.46 4.15 -22.74
CA PRO A 382 -3.60 5.07 -23.46
C PRO A 382 -4.11 5.28 -24.90
N ASP A 383 -3.94 6.49 -25.43
CA ASP A 383 -4.31 6.85 -26.80
C ASP A 383 -3.27 7.79 -27.39
N ILE A 384 -2.80 7.49 -28.61
CA ILE A 384 -1.72 8.24 -29.24
C ILE A 384 -2.12 9.69 -29.57
N ASN A 385 -3.42 9.93 -29.78
CA ASN A 385 -3.98 11.22 -30.12
C ASN A 385 -4.52 12.03 -28.93
N GLU A 386 -4.73 11.38 -27.77
CA GLU A 386 -5.36 12.03 -26.62
C GLU A 386 -4.50 12.03 -25.36
N SER A 387 -3.72 10.96 -25.16
CA SER A 387 -2.92 10.83 -23.93
C SER A 387 -1.78 11.83 -23.88
N GLU A 388 -1.63 12.50 -22.76
CA GLU A 388 -0.46 13.31 -22.44
C GLU A 388 0.65 12.46 -21.80
N ARG A 389 1.69 13.12 -21.33
CA ARG A 389 2.79 12.47 -20.59
C ARG A 389 2.27 11.78 -19.34
N ALA A 390 1.57 12.53 -18.48
CA ALA A 390 0.97 12.08 -17.24
C ALA A 390 -0.51 11.71 -17.45
N PHE A 391 -1.14 11.14 -16.41
CA PHE A 391 -2.59 10.96 -16.41
C PHE A 391 -3.31 12.30 -16.46
N THR A 392 -4.40 12.37 -17.20
CA THR A 392 -5.17 13.61 -17.36
C THR A 392 -6.65 13.37 -17.15
N VAL A 393 -7.34 14.41 -16.72
CA VAL A 393 -8.79 14.39 -16.55
C VAL A 393 -9.49 14.54 -17.90
N SER A 394 -10.46 13.67 -18.17
CA SER A 394 -11.26 13.66 -19.40
C SER A 394 -12.75 13.55 -19.05
N GLY A 395 -13.37 14.69 -18.73
CA GLY A 395 -14.74 14.73 -18.19
C GLY A 395 -14.78 14.04 -16.82
N ASN A 396 -15.65 13.05 -16.64
CA ASN A 396 -15.74 12.25 -15.41
C ASN A 396 -14.87 10.99 -15.42
N SER A 397 -13.84 10.95 -16.27
CA SER A 397 -12.92 9.82 -16.43
C SER A 397 -11.47 10.30 -16.44
N ILE A 398 -10.54 9.37 -16.30
CA ILE A 398 -9.09 9.64 -16.33
C ILE A 398 -8.50 9.00 -17.57
N ARG A 399 -7.78 9.77 -18.39
CA ARG A 399 -7.01 9.25 -19.52
C ARG A 399 -5.63 8.78 -19.04
N PHE A 400 -5.23 7.59 -19.45
CA PHE A 400 -3.95 7.00 -19.11
C PHE A 400 -2.78 7.77 -19.70
N GLY A 401 -1.73 8.04 -18.89
CA GLY A 401 -0.53 8.76 -19.30
C GLY A 401 0.47 7.86 -20.03
N LEU A 402 1.04 8.34 -21.14
CA LEU A 402 1.98 7.55 -21.94
C LEU A 402 3.30 7.23 -21.23
N GLU A 403 3.72 8.02 -20.24
CA GLU A 403 4.95 7.77 -19.47
C GLU A 403 4.84 6.53 -18.58
N ALA A 404 3.63 6.13 -18.20
CA ALA A 404 3.40 4.91 -17.43
C ALA A 404 3.55 3.63 -18.28
N VAL A 405 3.69 3.74 -19.61
CA VAL A 405 3.96 2.62 -20.52
C VAL A 405 5.45 2.26 -20.48
N LYS A 406 5.78 1.02 -20.16
CA LYS A 406 7.17 0.55 -20.05
C LYS A 406 7.95 0.73 -21.36
N GLY A 407 9.13 1.31 -21.26
CA GLY A 407 10.02 1.53 -22.40
C GLY A 407 9.71 2.79 -23.21
N VAL A 408 8.71 3.57 -22.83
CA VAL A 408 8.39 4.85 -23.47
C VAL A 408 9.09 5.97 -22.69
N GLY A 409 10.26 6.37 -23.15
CA GLY A 409 11.07 7.41 -22.50
C GLY A 409 10.65 8.84 -22.84
N GLY A 410 11.09 9.80 -22.02
CA GLY A 410 10.71 11.22 -22.15
C GLY A 410 10.99 11.85 -23.53
N SER A 411 12.08 11.45 -24.22
CA SER A 411 12.39 11.96 -25.55
C SER A 411 11.41 11.47 -26.64
N ALA A 412 10.93 10.23 -26.52
CA ALA A 412 9.92 9.67 -27.40
C ALA A 412 8.56 10.35 -27.16
N LEU A 413 8.19 10.52 -25.88
CA LEU A 413 6.96 11.22 -25.49
C LEU A 413 6.93 12.66 -26.01
N GLN A 414 8.02 13.39 -25.80
CA GLN A 414 8.10 14.77 -26.27
C GLN A 414 7.97 14.86 -27.80
N CYS A 415 8.54 13.90 -28.54
CA CYS A 415 8.40 13.82 -29.99
C CYS A 415 6.94 13.60 -30.40
N ILE A 416 6.26 12.62 -29.79
CA ILE A 416 4.86 12.27 -30.08
C ILE A 416 3.93 13.46 -29.78
N VAL A 417 4.03 14.02 -28.58
CA VAL A 417 3.17 15.13 -28.14
C VAL A 417 3.40 16.39 -28.99
N ASN A 418 4.64 16.70 -29.38
CA ASN A 418 4.92 17.85 -30.24
C ASN A 418 4.39 17.65 -31.64
N GLU A 419 4.59 16.46 -32.25
CA GLU A 419 4.07 16.20 -33.59
C GLU A 419 2.54 16.22 -33.64
N ARG A 420 1.87 15.78 -32.59
CA ARG A 420 0.41 15.82 -32.51
C ARG A 420 -0.16 17.25 -32.54
N LYS A 421 0.62 18.27 -32.13
CA LYS A 421 0.21 19.69 -32.26
C LYS A 421 -0.03 20.12 -33.73
N ASN A 422 0.63 19.44 -34.66
CA ASN A 422 0.44 19.65 -36.11
C ASN A 422 -0.79 18.89 -36.67
N GLY A 423 -1.68 18.41 -35.81
CA GLY A 423 -2.89 17.65 -36.12
C GLY A 423 -2.83 16.21 -35.61
N LYS A 424 -4.00 15.61 -35.37
CA LYS A 424 -4.12 14.21 -34.95
C LYS A 424 -3.50 13.26 -35.98
N PHE A 425 -2.90 12.17 -35.49
CA PHE A 425 -2.43 11.10 -36.38
C PHE A 425 -3.64 10.36 -36.97
N LYS A 426 -3.60 10.12 -38.28
CA LYS A 426 -4.72 9.53 -39.04
C LYS A 426 -4.54 8.03 -39.29
N SER A 427 -3.29 7.55 -39.28
CA SER A 427 -2.93 6.15 -39.52
C SER A 427 -1.53 5.86 -38.97
N MET A 428 -1.16 4.59 -38.90
CA MET A 428 0.22 4.17 -38.52
C MET A 428 1.25 4.75 -39.51
N ILE A 429 0.93 4.81 -40.83
CA ILE A 429 1.82 5.38 -41.83
C ILE A 429 2.01 6.89 -41.60
N ASP A 430 0.92 7.64 -41.32
CA ASP A 430 1.00 9.06 -40.98
C ASP A 430 1.85 9.30 -39.76
N PHE A 431 1.66 8.50 -38.72
CA PHE A 431 2.46 8.53 -37.50
C PHE A 431 3.95 8.34 -37.82
N LEU A 432 4.32 7.28 -38.53
CA LEU A 432 5.71 6.95 -38.86
C LEU A 432 6.40 7.97 -39.74
N LYS A 433 5.65 8.68 -40.61
CA LYS A 433 6.19 9.76 -41.46
C LYS A 433 6.51 11.02 -40.68
N ARG A 434 5.80 11.27 -39.57
CA ARG A 434 5.88 12.51 -38.81
C ARG A 434 6.83 12.41 -37.64
N VAL A 435 6.88 11.26 -36.94
CA VAL A 435 7.73 11.10 -35.76
C VAL A 435 9.18 10.80 -36.11
N ASP A 436 10.11 11.26 -35.25
CA ASP A 436 11.53 10.88 -35.34
C ASP A 436 11.70 9.41 -34.90
N THR A 437 11.87 8.49 -35.84
CA THR A 437 12.01 7.05 -35.54
C THR A 437 13.28 6.66 -34.79
N LYS A 438 14.26 7.56 -34.62
CA LYS A 438 15.40 7.36 -33.74
C LYS A 438 14.99 7.51 -32.27
N LYS A 439 14.09 8.42 -31.97
CA LYS A 439 13.53 8.64 -30.63
C LYS A 439 12.37 7.69 -30.35
N VAL A 440 11.42 7.57 -31.28
CA VAL A 440 10.29 6.65 -31.22
C VAL A 440 10.66 5.36 -31.95
N ASN A 441 11.53 4.56 -31.33
CA ASN A 441 12.05 3.34 -31.95
C ASN A 441 11.00 2.19 -31.95
N LYS A 442 11.34 1.07 -32.60
CA LYS A 442 10.45 -0.09 -32.75
C LYS A 442 9.92 -0.58 -31.38
N LYS A 443 10.78 -0.66 -30.37
CA LYS A 443 10.40 -1.14 -29.03
C LYS A 443 9.37 -0.24 -28.37
N VAL A 444 9.50 1.09 -28.52
CA VAL A 444 8.52 2.07 -28.05
C VAL A 444 7.16 1.86 -28.75
N MET A 445 7.18 1.69 -30.08
CA MET A 445 5.95 1.47 -30.86
C MET A 445 5.27 0.16 -30.48
N GLU A 446 6.02 -0.93 -30.37
CA GLU A 446 5.49 -2.22 -29.90
C GLU A 446 4.84 -2.10 -28.51
N SER A 447 5.48 -1.40 -27.58
CA SER A 447 4.91 -1.18 -26.24
C SER A 447 3.59 -0.37 -26.33
N LEU A 448 3.54 0.67 -27.13
CA LEU A 448 2.32 1.48 -27.34
C LEU A 448 1.20 0.68 -28.01
N ILE A 449 1.50 -0.16 -29.01
CA ILE A 449 0.51 -1.02 -29.65
C ILE A 449 -0.07 -2.02 -28.63
N LYS A 450 0.78 -2.68 -27.86
CA LYS A 450 0.39 -3.66 -26.82
C LYS A 450 -0.59 -3.09 -25.81
N THR A 451 -0.48 -1.81 -25.49
CA THR A 451 -1.36 -1.12 -24.52
C THR A 451 -2.63 -0.55 -25.15
N GLY A 452 -2.79 -0.66 -26.46
CA GLY A 452 -3.94 -0.11 -27.19
C GLY A 452 -3.84 1.38 -27.54
N ALA A 453 -2.65 1.99 -27.41
CA ALA A 453 -2.49 3.42 -27.71
C ALA A 453 -2.82 3.79 -29.15
N PHE A 454 -2.83 2.84 -30.08
CA PHE A 454 -3.20 3.03 -31.48
C PHE A 454 -4.63 2.57 -31.81
N ASP A 455 -5.40 2.02 -30.85
CA ASP A 455 -6.72 1.46 -31.12
C ASP A 455 -7.67 2.46 -31.79
N SER A 456 -7.56 3.75 -31.44
CA SER A 456 -8.36 4.82 -32.06
C SER A 456 -8.12 5.01 -33.58
N LEU A 457 -6.95 4.60 -34.09
CA LEU A 457 -6.65 4.63 -35.54
C LEU A 457 -7.29 3.47 -36.29
N TYR A 458 -7.78 2.47 -35.60
CA TYR A 458 -8.39 1.25 -36.10
C TYR A 458 -9.79 1.02 -35.51
N SER A 459 -10.53 2.11 -35.27
CA SER A 459 -11.83 2.10 -34.58
C SER A 459 -12.90 1.22 -35.24
N GLN A 460 -12.71 0.81 -36.52
CA GLN A 460 -13.59 -0.11 -37.25
C GLN A 460 -13.41 -1.58 -36.83
N TYR A 461 -12.35 -1.90 -36.06
CA TYR A 461 -12.07 -3.25 -35.59
C TYR A 461 -12.18 -3.32 -34.04
N PRO A 462 -12.51 -4.47 -33.46
CA PRO A 462 -12.44 -4.67 -32.03
C PRO A 462 -10.98 -4.57 -31.55
N PRO A 463 -10.71 -4.20 -30.28
CA PRO A 463 -9.36 -3.92 -29.77
C PRO A 463 -8.34 -5.03 -30.01
N ASN A 464 -8.72 -6.29 -29.88
CA ASN A 464 -7.86 -7.44 -30.11
C ASN A 464 -7.39 -7.55 -31.57
N GLN A 465 -8.26 -7.24 -32.52
CA GLN A 465 -7.94 -7.22 -33.96
C GLN A 465 -7.19 -5.95 -34.33
N ALA A 466 -7.56 -4.79 -33.80
CA ALA A 466 -6.88 -3.51 -34.00
C ALA A 466 -5.39 -3.61 -33.62
N ARG A 467 -5.07 -4.18 -32.47
CA ARG A 467 -3.68 -4.35 -31.99
C ARG A 467 -2.92 -5.37 -32.84
N ALA A 468 -3.56 -6.47 -33.28
CA ALA A 468 -2.93 -7.45 -34.17
C ALA A 468 -2.58 -6.82 -35.54
N ILE A 469 -3.49 -6.06 -36.12
CA ILE A 469 -3.27 -5.32 -37.40
C ILE A 469 -2.14 -4.30 -37.24
N ALA A 470 -2.19 -3.46 -36.19
CA ALA A 470 -1.16 -2.45 -35.95
C ALA A 470 0.24 -3.08 -35.75
N MET A 471 0.31 -4.23 -35.09
CA MET A 471 1.57 -4.97 -34.91
C MET A 471 2.09 -5.54 -36.23
N GLN A 472 1.22 -6.10 -37.08
CA GLN A 472 1.58 -6.62 -38.39
C GLN A 472 2.04 -5.49 -39.32
N GLU A 473 1.35 -4.34 -39.37
CA GLU A 473 1.78 -3.17 -40.11
C GLU A 473 3.16 -2.67 -39.68
N LEU A 474 3.42 -2.59 -38.37
CA LEU A 474 4.73 -2.21 -37.87
C LEU A 474 5.84 -3.18 -38.32
N MET A 475 5.56 -4.47 -38.40
CA MET A 475 6.51 -5.49 -38.85
C MET A 475 6.75 -5.44 -40.36
N SER A 476 5.73 -5.27 -41.19
CA SER A 476 5.82 -5.24 -42.63
C SER A 476 6.57 -4.03 -43.18
N LEU A 477 6.45 -2.87 -42.53
CA LEU A 477 7.13 -1.63 -42.94
C LEU A 477 8.66 -1.68 -42.81
N LYS A 478 9.26 -2.69 -42.14
CA LYS A 478 10.71 -2.94 -42.11
C LYS A 478 11.23 -3.72 -43.35
N GLY A 479 10.38 -4.48 -44.01
CA GLY A 479 10.76 -5.27 -45.20
C GLY A 479 10.91 -4.46 -46.50
N THR A 480 10.32 -3.26 -46.56
CA THR A 480 10.13 -2.51 -47.80
C THR A 480 11.09 -1.33 -48.03
N ARG A 481 12.24 -1.27 -47.33
CA ARG A 481 13.29 -0.26 -47.69
C ARG A 481 14.02 -0.53 -49.00
N SER A 482 13.71 -1.62 -49.73
CA SER A 482 14.43 -2.00 -50.95
C SER A 482 13.58 -2.28 -52.19
N SER A 483 12.26 -2.10 -52.17
CA SER A 483 11.47 -2.18 -53.41
C SER A 483 10.19 -1.39 -53.26
N GLY A 484 10.00 -0.40 -54.15
CA GLY A 484 8.78 0.40 -54.32
C GLY A 484 7.59 -0.47 -54.77
N GLY A 485 7.00 -1.20 -53.88
CA GLY A 485 5.85 -2.07 -54.15
C GLY A 485 4.62 -1.62 -53.34
N LEU A 486 3.56 -1.33 -54.08
CA LEU A 486 2.22 -1.00 -53.65
C LEU A 486 1.69 -1.93 -52.53
N PHE A 487 0.90 -1.32 -51.65
CA PHE A 487 -0.04 -1.89 -50.69
C PHE A 487 -0.42 -3.36 -50.95
N SER A 488 0.12 -4.29 -50.17
CA SER A 488 -0.53 -5.57 -50.00
C SER A 488 -1.83 -5.33 -49.21
N THR A 489 -2.95 -5.67 -49.83
CA THR A 489 -4.25 -5.82 -49.15
C THR A 489 -4.01 -6.54 -47.86
N VAL A 490 -4.44 -5.95 -46.74
CA VAL A 490 -4.41 -6.58 -45.42
C VAL A 490 -5.27 -7.84 -45.57
N GLU A 491 -4.63 -9.01 -45.73
CA GLU A 491 -5.30 -10.29 -45.54
C GLU A 491 -5.94 -10.24 -44.17
N THR A 492 -7.11 -10.85 -44.01
CA THR A 492 -7.86 -10.89 -42.75
C THR A 492 -6.94 -11.36 -41.62
N VAL A 493 -6.51 -10.41 -40.81
CA VAL A 493 -5.68 -10.71 -39.61
C VAL A 493 -6.61 -11.21 -38.52
N ASP A 494 -6.39 -12.43 -38.08
CA ASP A 494 -7.06 -12.93 -36.89
C ASP A 494 -6.69 -12.08 -35.69
N GLY A 495 -7.67 -11.66 -34.89
CA GLY A 495 -7.44 -10.92 -33.65
C GLY A 495 -6.68 -11.75 -32.61
N TRP A 496 -5.96 -11.11 -31.74
CA TRP A 496 -5.36 -11.80 -30.59
C TRP A 496 -6.47 -12.46 -29.75
N ASP A 497 -6.22 -13.66 -29.26
CA ASP A 497 -7.08 -14.23 -28.23
C ASP A 497 -7.01 -13.40 -26.94
N ASN A 498 -8.00 -13.56 -26.08
CA ASN A 498 -8.09 -12.74 -24.85
C ASN A 498 -6.87 -12.89 -23.92
N ASN A 499 -6.28 -14.08 -23.84
CA ASN A 499 -5.09 -14.32 -23.02
C ASN A 499 -3.87 -13.62 -23.60
N THR A 500 -3.69 -13.68 -24.92
CA THR A 500 -2.62 -12.94 -25.62
C THR A 500 -2.79 -11.44 -25.44
N LEU A 501 -4.00 -10.91 -25.62
CA LEU A 501 -4.30 -9.49 -25.42
C LEU A 501 -3.91 -9.01 -24.02
N LEU A 502 -4.35 -9.69 -22.97
CA LEU A 502 -4.07 -9.36 -21.60
C LEU A 502 -2.58 -9.53 -21.25
N ASN A 503 -1.93 -10.58 -21.75
CA ASN A 503 -0.50 -10.80 -21.49
C ASN A 503 0.37 -9.75 -22.17
N GLU A 504 0.04 -9.33 -23.38
CA GLU A 504 0.77 -8.27 -24.09
C GLU A 504 0.57 -6.92 -23.40
N GLU A 505 -0.64 -6.61 -22.96
CA GLU A 505 -0.94 -5.43 -22.16
C GLU A 505 -0.11 -5.43 -20.86
N LYS A 506 -0.12 -6.54 -20.10
CA LYS A 506 0.67 -6.71 -18.88
C LYS A 506 2.17 -6.55 -19.15
N SER A 507 2.68 -7.08 -20.26
CA SER A 507 4.10 -6.95 -20.60
C SER A 507 4.54 -5.50 -20.72
N ALA A 508 3.66 -4.65 -21.28
CA ALA A 508 3.91 -3.23 -21.56
C ALA A 508 3.55 -2.30 -20.38
N LEU A 509 2.57 -2.62 -19.55
CA LEU A 509 2.17 -1.81 -18.39
C LEU A 509 2.79 -2.33 -17.08
N GLY A 510 2.98 -3.65 -16.97
CA GLY A 510 3.35 -4.32 -15.73
C GLY A 510 2.17 -4.82 -14.91
N PHE A 511 0.95 -4.53 -15.35
CA PHE A 511 -0.31 -4.98 -14.75
C PHE A 511 -1.39 -5.10 -15.83
N TYR A 512 -2.53 -5.65 -15.46
CA TYR A 512 -3.69 -5.78 -16.34
C TYR A 512 -4.61 -4.55 -16.18
N LEU A 513 -4.87 -3.83 -17.27
CA LEU A 513 -5.72 -2.63 -17.27
C LEU A 513 -7.15 -2.95 -17.70
N THR A 514 -7.30 -3.61 -18.86
CA THR A 514 -8.61 -3.84 -19.49
C THR A 514 -9.35 -5.04 -18.91
N GLY A 515 -8.67 -5.96 -18.26
CA GLY A 515 -9.23 -7.15 -17.64
C GLY A 515 -8.19 -7.90 -16.80
N HIS A 516 -8.60 -8.95 -16.13
CA HIS A 516 -7.69 -9.86 -15.41
C HIS A 516 -8.05 -11.30 -15.70
N PRO A 517 -7.09 -12.20 -15.97
CA PRO A 517 -7.37 -13.60 -16.29
C PRO A 517 -8.14 -14.36 -15.19
N MET A 518 -8.02 -13.92 -13.93
CA MET A 518 -8.74 -14.51 -12.79
C MET A 518 -10.16 -13.98 -12.62
N LYS A 519 -10.53 -12.86 -13.25
CA LYS A 519 -11.86 -12.25 -13.09
C LYS A 519 -13.00 -13.22 -13.39
N PRO A 520 -12.95 -14.03 -14.47
CA PRO A 520 -14.01 -14.97 -14.79
C PRO A 520 -14.21 -16.09 -13.74
N ILE A 521 -13.14 -16.44 -13.02
CA ILE A 521 -13.15 -17.55 -12.03
C ILE A 521 -13.25 -17.06 -10.59
N ARG A 522 -13.24 -15.73 -10.35
CA ARG A 522 -13.23 -15.16 -8.98
C ARG A 522 -14.45 -15.61 -8.16
N ALA A 523 -15.63 -15.64 -8.75
CA ALA A 523 -16.84 -16.09 -8.07
C ALA A 523 -16.72 -17.52 -7.55
N ILE A 524 -16.05 -18.40 -8.30
CA ILE A 524 -15.78 -19.79 -7.90
C ILE A 524 -14.77 -19.82 -6.77
N LEU A 525 -13.67 -19.10 -6.90
CA LEU A 525 -12.62 -19.04 -5.89
C LEU A 525 -13.18 -18.55 -4.54
N ASN A 526 -14.06 -17.56 -4.56
CA ASN A 526 -14.72 -17.06 -3.34
C ASN A 526 -15.58 -18.14 -2.66
N LYS A 527 -16.30 -18.95 -3.44
CA LYS A 527 -17.08 -20.09 -2.90
C LYS A 527 -16.19 -21.18 -2.30
N MET A 528 -14.98 -21.33 -2.81
CA MET A 528 -13.96 -22.24 -2.27
C MET A 528 -13.23 -21.67 -1.04
N ASN A 529 -13.67 -20.52 -0.50
CA ASN A 529 -13.01 -19.78 0.59
C ASN A 529 -11.56 -19.46 0.27
N ILE A 530 -11.27 -19.07 -0.98
CA ILE A 530 -9.96 -18.63 -1.43
C ILE A 530 -9.94 -17.11 -1.40
N SER A 531 -9.13 -16.56 -0.49
CA SER A 531 -8.98 -15.13 -0.26
C SER A 531 -8.30 -14.43 -1.43
N THR A 532 -8.57 -13.14 -1.60
CA THR A 532 -7.80 -12.30 -2.50
C THR A 532 -6.44 -11.95 -1.88
N ILE A 533 -5.49 -11.52 -2.70
CA ILE A 533 -4.18 -11.05 -2.20
C ILE A 533 -4.35 -9.80 -1.34
N ALA A 534 -5.30 -8.91 -1.66
CA ALA A 534 -5.60 -7.76 -0.81
C ALA A 534 -6.08 -8.18 0.58
N ASP A 535 -6.92 -9.22 0.69
CA ASP A 535 -7.41 -9.71 1.98
C ASP A 535 -6.27 -10.17 2.90
N ILE A 536 -5.16 -10.70 2.34
CA ILE A 536 -3.97 -11.08 3.13
C ILE A 536 -3.35 -9.85 3.79
N PHE A 537 -3.18 -8.79 3.02
CA PHE A 537 -2.62 -7.54 3.55
C PHE A 537 -3.61 -6.87 4.49
N ASP A 538 -4.90 -7.07 4.28
CA ASP A 538 -5.97 -6.57 5.12
C ASP A 538 -6.08 -7.31 6.47
N THR A 539 -5.82 -8.60 6.56
CA THR A 539 -5.72 -9.34 7.82
C THR A 539 -4.46 -9.00 8.62
N GLU A 540 -3.47 -8.32 8.01
CA GLU A 540 -2.18 -8.05 8.61
C GLU A 540 -2.19 -6.96 9.69
N GLU A 541 -3.12 -6.03 9.64
CA GLU A 541 -3.15 -4.89 10.56
C GLU A 541 -3.95 -5.16 11.86
N ASP A 542 -4.77 -6.22 11.90
CA ASP A 542 -5.55 -6.59 13.10
C ASP A 542 -4.73 -7.34 14.16
N ASP A 543 -3.58 -7.93 13.80
CA ASP A 543 -2.72 -8.67 14.72
C ASP A 543 -1.85 -7.78 15.65
N ASN A 544 -2.14 -6.49 15.76
CA ASN A 544 -1.60 -5.63 16.81
C ASN A 544 -2.32 -5.78 18.18
N ASN A 545 -3.30 -6.68 18.29
CA ASN A 545 -3.78 -7.13 19.59
C ASN A 545 -2.75 -8.09 20.20
N PHE A 546 -1.88 -7.51 21.00
CA PHE A 546 -0.97 -8.18 21.93
C PHE A 546 -1.80 -8.77 23.05
N ASP A 547 -2.27 -10.00 22.93
CA ASP A 547 -2.58 -10.91 24.03
C ASP A 547 -3.48 -12.05 23.53
N ASP A 548 -2.91 -12.97 22.75
CA ASP A 548 -3.39 -14.35 22.82
C ASP A 548 -2.32 -15.32 22.31
N ASP A 549 -1.68 -16.00 23.25
CA ASP A 549 -0.63 -17.00 23.04
C ASP A 549 -1.12 -18.32 22.40
N ASN A 550 -2.38 -18.39 21.98
CA ASN A 550 -3.02 -19.58 21.43
C ASN A 550 -3.64 -19.40 20.04
N GLN A 551 -3.30 -18.36 19.29
CA GLN A 551 -3.71 -18.37 17.89
C GLN A 551 -2.81 -19.33 17.11
N GLU A 552 -3.33 -20.52 16.82
CA GLU A 552 -2.92 -21.32 15.68
C GLU A 552 -2.86 -20.40 14.48
N THR A 553 -1.67 -20.22 13.88
CA THR A 553 -1.48 -19.41 12.67
C THR A 553 -2.47 -19.89 11.64
N GLN A 554 -3.54 -19.13 11.41
CA GLN A 554 -4.61 -19.49 10.53
C GLN A 554 -4.06 -19.74 9.13
N GLU A 555 -4.21 -20.95 8.63
CA GLU A 555 -3.82 -21.28 7.27
C GLU A 555 -4.81 -20.63 6.31
N ILE A 556 -4.31 -19.82 5.39
CA ILE A 556 -5.09 -19.12 4.40
C ILE A 556 -4.85 -19.75 3.03
N LYS A 557 -5.89 -19.82 2.20
CA LYS A 557 -5.78 -20.18 0.79
C LYS A 557 -5.84 -18.93 -0.07
N ILE A 558 -4.90 -18.80 -1.00
CA ILE A 558 -4.87 -17.75 -2.02
C ILE A 558 -4.72 -18.37 -3.39
N ALA A 559 -5.21 -17.69 -4.41
CA ALA A 559 -5.00 -18.08 -5.79
C ALA A 559 -4.39 -16.93 -6.57
N GLY A 560 -3.50 -17.24 -7.52
CA GLY A 560 -2.87 -16.20 -8.34
C GLY A 560 -2.14 -16.77 -9.55
N ILE A 561 -1.73 -15.85 -10.41
CA ILE A 561 -0.88 -16.13 -11.56
C ILE A 561 0.57 -16.03 -11.12
N VAL A 562 1.38 -17.03 -11.44
CA VAL A 562 2.84 -16.97 -11.24
C VAL A 562 3.42 -15.94 -12.19
N GLU A 563 3.93 -14.84 -11.64
CA GLU A 563 4.50 -13.74 -12.42
C GLU A 563 6.02 -13.86 -12.56
N GLU A 564 6.71 -14.31 -11.51
CA GLU A 564 8.16 -14.47 -11.48
C GLU A 564 8.55 -15.64 -10.60
N VAL A 565 9.58 -16.37 -11.01
CA VAL A 565 10.16 -17.48 -10.24
C VAL A 565 11.65 -17.23 -10.06
N LYS A 566 12.08 -17.03 -8.82
CA LYS A 566 13.49 -16.94 -8.44
C LYS A 566 13.85 -18.13 -7.57
N SER A 567 14.95 -18.79 -7.84
CA SER A 567 15.44 -19.90 -7.02
C SER A 567 16.83 -19.61 -6.49
N LYS A 568 17.05 -20.01 -5.24
CA LYS A 568 18.40 -19.94 -4.61
C LYS A 568 18.76 -21.32 -4.08
N ALA A 569 19.90 -21.84 -4.53
CA ALA A 569 20.47 -23.04 -3.95
C ALA A 569 21.01 -22.74 -2.54
N LYS A 570 20.65 -23.58 -1.57
CA LYS A 570 21.15 -23.55 -0.18
C LYS A 570 21.62 -24.96 0.18
N GLU A 571 22.38 -25.11 1.28
CA GLU A 571 22.91 -26.41 1.73
C GLU A 571 21.83 -27.51 1.88
N LYS A 572 20.58 -27.14 2.21
CA LYS A 572 19.45 -28.07 2.36
C LYS A 572 18.58 -28.21 1.11
N GLY A 573 19.03 -27.72 -0.06
CA GLY A 573 18.29 -27.79 -1.32
C GLY A 573 17.90 -26.42 -1.88
N VAL A 574 17.08 -26.41 -2.93
CA VAL A 574 16.66 -25.18 -3.63
C VAL A 574 15.42 -24.58 -2.97
N THR A 575 15.53 -23.34 -2.49
CA THR A 575 14.37 -22.55 -2.06
C THR A 575 13.94 -21.66 -3.21
N ALA A 576 12.62 -21.68 -3.54
CA ALA A 576 12.07 -20.79 -4.55
C ALA A 576 11.33 -19.61 -3.89
N TYR A 577 11.37 -18.49 -4.58
CA TYR A 577 10.65 -17.27 -4.28
C TYR A 577 9.79 -16.96 -5.50
N LEU A 578 8.48 -17.04 -5.32
CA LEU A 578 7.53 -16.73 -6.37
C LEU A 578 6.93 -15.36 -6.11
N THR A 579 6.77 -14.58 -7.17
CA THR A 579 5.80 -13.48 -7.15
C THR A 579 4.52 -13.99 -7.78
N ILE A 580 3.42 -14.00 -7.03
CA ILE A 580 2.09 -14.29 -7.57
C ILE A 580 1.22 -13.04 -7.51
N GLY A 581 0.34 -12.91 -8.50
CA GLY A 581 -0.58 -11.78 -8.61
C GLY A 581 -2.02 -12.23 -8.88
N ASP A 582 -2.97 -11.49 -8.31
CA ASP A 582 -4.38 -11.54 -8.67
C ASP A 582 -4.88 -10.17 -9.10
N GLU A 583 -6.19 -9.98 -9.27
CA GLU A 583 -6.78 -8.71 -9.66
C GLU A 583 -6.69 -7.62 -8.59
N THR A 584 -6.31 -7.97 -7.36
CA THR A 584 -6.25 -7.06 -6.21
C THR A 584 -4.84 -6.65 -5.83
N GLY A 585 -3.84 -7.51 -6.10
CA GLY A 585 -2.46 -7.20 -5.73
C GLY A 585 -1.45 -8.29 -6.08
N ARG A 586 -0.27 -8.20 -5.45
CA ARG A 586 0.85 -9.12 -5.60
C ARG A 586 1.43 -9.48 -4.24
N VAL A 587 1.92 -10.72 -4.11
CA VAL A 587 2.58 -11.21 -2.91
C VAL A 587 3.78 -12.07 -3.26
N GLU A 588 4.85 -11.96 -2.45
CA GLU A 588 6.01 -12.85 -2.53
C GLU A 588 5.73 -14.12 -1.72
N VAL A 589 5.78 -15.27 -2.38
CA VAL A 589 5.59 -16.59 -1.78
C VAL A 589 6.93 -17.29 -1.65
N VAL A 590 7.21 -17.78 -0.45
CA VAL A 590 8.41 -18.58 -0.19
C VAL A 590 8.06 -20.05 -0.21
N ILE A 591 8.79 -20.82 -1.02
CA ILE A 591 8.61 -22.27 -1.18
C ILE A 591 9.91 -22.96 -0.73
N TYR A 592 9.80 -23.75 0.33
CA TYR A 592 10.92 -24.50 0.87
C TYR A 592 11.31 -25.70 -0.01
N PRO A 593 12.54 -26.23 0.12
CA PRO A 593 13.09 -27.24 -0.79
C PRO A 593 12.23 -28.48 -1.00
N GLU A 594 11.60 -28.99 0.04
CA GLU A 594 10.74 -30.17 -0.04
C GLU A 594 9.52 -29.93 -0.94
N LEU A 595 8.87 -28.78 -0.74
CA LEU A 595 7.73 -28.39 -1.55
C LEU A 595 8.13 -28.05 -2.98
N PHE A 596 9.26 -27.38 -3.16
CA PHE A 596 9.80 -27.06 -4.49
C PHE A 596 10.09 -28.31 -5.31
N LYS A 597 10.70 -29.33 -4.69
CA LYS A 597 10.96 -30.61 -5.36
C LYS A 597 9.67 -31.31 -5.80
N LYS A 598 8.60 -31.18 -5.02
CA LYS A 598 7.28 -31.80 -5.30
C LYS A 598 6.52 -31.11 -6.43
N TYR A 599 6.59 -29.77 -6.51
CA TYR A 599 5.73 -28.95 -7.36
C TYR A 599 6.46 -28.14 -8.45
N ASN A 600 7.77 -28.33 -8.67
CA ASN A 600 8.56 -27.55 -9.62
C ASN A 600 8.01 -27.49 -11.05
N ASN A 601 7.30 -28.53 -11.47
CA ASN A 601 6.70 -28.65 -12.80
C ASN A 601 5.52 -27.68 -13.02
N ILE A 602 4.82 -27.26 -11.95
CA ILE A 602 3.69 -26.33 -12.03
C ILE A 602 4.09 -24.89 -11.64
N LEU A 603 5.28 -24.69 -11.07
CA LEU A 603 5.82 -23.40 -10.69
C LEU A 603 6.48 -22.70 -11.89
N THR A 604 5.72 -22.48 -12.95
CA THR A 604 6.16 -21.82 -14.16
C THR A 604 5.43 -20.48 -14.34
N GLU A 605 6.12 -19.48 -14.92
CA GLU A 605 5.50 -18.20 -15.21
C GLU A 605 4.21 -18.36 -16.02
N LYS A 606 3.23 -17.51 -15.75
CA LYS A 606 1.88 -17.51 -16.34
C LYS A 606 0.97 -18.69 -15.92
N ASN A 607 1.43 -19.62 -15.08
CA ASN A 607 0.57 -20.65 -14.56
C ASN A 607 -0.34 -20.11 -13.46
N LEU A 608 -1.56 -20.64 -13.36
CA LEU A 608 -2.57 -20.34 -12.35
C LEU A 608 -2.47 -21.39 -11.24
N ILE A 609 -2.20 -20.95 -10.02
CA ILE A 609 -2.02 -21.86 -8.88
C ILE A 609 -2.83 -21.40 -7.66
N ILE A 610 -3.22 -22.36 -6.85
CA ILE A 610 -3.75 -22.12 -5.50
C ILE A 610 -2.64 -22.49 -4.52
N ILE A 611 -2.43 -21.65 -3.53
CA ILE A 611 -1.45 -21.88 -2.48
C ILE A 611 -2.14 -21.79 -1.13
N LYS A 612 -2.00 -22.83 -0.33
CA LYS A 612 -2.35 -22.84 1.08
C LYS A 612 -1.10 -22.59 1.90
N GLY A 613 -1.16 -21.68 2.85
CA GLY A 613 0.00 -21.29 3.64
C GLY A 613 -0.30 -20.33 4.76
N ILE A 614 0.75 -19.75 5.31
CA ILE A 614 0.68 -18.80 6.41
C ILE A 614 1.39 -17.50 6.05
N ILE A 615 0.92 -16.39 6.60
CA ILE A 615 1.57 -15.10 6.45
C ILE A 615 2.78 -15.05 7.39
N SER A 616 3.93 -14.68 6.85
CA SER A 616 5.15 -14.41 7.62
C SER A 616 5.54 -12.96 7.50
N LYS A 617 5.53 -12.26 8.61
CA LYS A 617 5.95 -10.86 8.70
C LYS A 617 7.44 -10.79 9.05
N ASN A 618 8.22 -10.08 8.25
CA ASN A 618 9.52 -9.56 8.63
C ASN A 618 9.45 -8.03 8.61
N SER A 619 10.32 -7.37 9.39
CA SER A 619 10.35 -5.91 9.53
C SER A 619 10.33 -5.11 8.21
N ASP A 620 10.70 -5.73 7.09
CA ASP A 620 10.87 -5.06 5.80
C ASP A 620 9.93 -5.57 4.69
N SER A 621 9.26 -6.72 4.88
CA SER A 621 8.33 -7.25 3.85
C SER A 621 7.44 -8.37 4.39
N THR A 622 6.18 -8.35 3.97
CA THR A 622 5.24 -9.44 4.15
C THR A 622 5.48 -10.51 3.10
N LYS A 623 5.62 -11.75 3.54
CA LYS A 623 5.81 -12.92 2.69
C LYS A 623 4.79 -13.99 3.04
N PHE A 624 4.35 -14.72 2.04
CA PHE A 624 3.48 -15.87 2.21
C PHE A 624 4.32 -17.16 2.20
N LEU A 625 4.25 -17.96 3.25
CA LEU A 625 4.99 -19.22 3.35
C LEU A 625 4.08 -20.35 2.87
N ALA A 626 4.38 -20.93 1.72
CA ALA A 626 3.61 -22.03 1.16
C ALA A 626 3.75 -23.30 1.99
N ARG A 627 2.63 -24.01 2.18
CA ARG A 627 2.54 -25.35 2.77
C ARG A 627 2.01 -26.37 1.79
N GLU A 628 1.11 -25.96 0.92
CA GLU A 628 0.50 -26.81 -0.10
C GLU A 628 0.28 -25.99 -1.38
N ILE A 629 0.42 -26.62 -2.54
CA ILE A 629 0.27 -25.95 -3.84
C ILE A 629 -0.54 -26.86 -4.74
N GLU A 630 -1.53 -26.29 -5.42
CA GLU A 630 -2.39 -26.98 -6.37
C GLU A 630 -2.37 -26.22 -7.71
N ASP A 631 -2.32 -26.97 -8.83
CA ASP A 631 -2.51 -26.35 -10.16
C ASP A 631 -4.00 -26.13 -10.39
N LEU A 632 -4.38 -24.90 -10.68
CA LEU A 632 -5.78 -24.56 -10.93
C LEU A 632 -6.37 -25.33 -12.13
N LYS A 633 -5.54 -25.72 -13.09
CA LYS A 633 -5.96 -26.55 -14.24
C LYS A 633 -6.49 -27.93 -13.85
N ASN A 634 -6.08 -28.45 -12.70
CA ASN A 634 -6.50 -29.76 -12.19
C ASN A 634 -7.78 -29.69 -11.36
N ILE A 635 -8.26 -28.48 -11.12
CA ILE A 635 -9.50 -28.28 -10.37
C ILE A 635 -10.64 -28.18 -11.39
N ASP A 636 -11.68 -28.97 -11.18
CA ASP A 636 -12.88 -28.89 -12.01
C ASP A 636 -13.59 -27.56 -11.75
N LEU A 637 -13.20 -26.52 -12.52
CA LEU A 637 -13.76 -25.18 -12.47
C LEU A 637 -15.07 -25.06 -13.24
N LYS A 638 -15.68 -26.17 -13.65
CA LYS A 638 -16.95 -26.14 -14.36
C LYS A 638 -18.02 -25.57 -13.45
N ILE A 639 -18.39 -24.33 -13.71
CA ILE A 639 -19.52 -23.69 -13.06
C ILE A 639 -20.77 -24.46 -13.52
N LYS A 640 -21.41 -25.14 -12.61
CA LYS A 640 -22.74 -25.71 -12.86
C LYS A 640 -23.76 -24.61 -12.54
N TYR A 641 -24.36 -24.06 -13.56
CA TYR A 641 -25.50 -23.17 -13.36
C TYR A 641 -26.79 -24.00 -13.29
N GLU A 642 -27.55 -23.75 -12.26
CA GLU A 642 -28.89 -24.27 -12.15
C GLU A 642 -29.87 -23.10 -12.30
N ILE A 643 -30.60 -23.08 -13.42
CA ILE A 643 -31.61 -22.08 -13.70
C ILE A 643 -32.97 -22.68 -13.34
N ASN A 644 -33.59 -22.17 -12.29
CA ASN A 644 -34.94 -22.58 -11.86
C ASN A 644 -35.95 -21.62 -12.47
N ILE A 645 -36.90 -22.17 -13.20
CA ILE A 645 -38.01 -21.46 -13.84
C ILE A 645 -39.31 -22.03 -13.30
N ASP A 646 -40.06 -21.22 -12.55
CA ASP A 646 -41.36 -21.58 -12.07
C ASP A 646 -42.40 -21.39 -13.19
N CYS A 647 -42.95 -22.49 -13.69
CA CYS A 647 -43.86 -22.52 -14.82
C CYS A 647 -45.29 -22.81 -14.34
N LEU A 648 -46.18 -21.84 -14.51
CA LEU A 648 -47.62 -22.05 -14.28
C LEU A 648 -48.29 -22.70 -15.49
N ASP A 649 -47.72 -22.48 -16.70
CA ASP A 649 -48.16 -23.12 -17.95
C ASP A 649 -46.98 -23.28 -18.94
N THR A 650 -47.18 -24.10 -19.97
CA THR A 650 -46.18 -24.41 -20.99
C THR A 650 -45.81 -23.26 -21.89
N ASP A 651 -46.76 -22.36 -22.20
CA ASP A 651 -46.52 -21.25 -23.12
C ASP A 651 -45.59 -20.21 -22.44
N LYS A 652 -45.82 -19.98 -21.15
CA LYS A 652 -44.97 -19.09 -20.35
C LYS A 652 -43.57 -19.66 -20.18
N ALA A 653 -43.45 -20.97 -19.92
CA ALA A 653 -42.16 -21.65 -19.86
C ALA A 653 -41.36 -21.52 -21.17
N TYR A 654 -42.06 -21.69 -22.32
CA TYR A 654 -41.46 -21.55 -23.65
C TYR A 654 -40.92 -20.12 -23.90
N MET A 655 -41.67 -19.11 -23.50
CA MET A 655 -41.23 -17.70 -23.68
C MET A 655 -39.98 -17.39 -22.85
N ILE A 656 -39.93 -17.85 -21.58
CA ILE A 656 -38.78 -17.67 -20.70
C ILE A 656 -37.56 -18.41 -21.26
N MET A 657 -37.76 -19.68 -21.69
CA MET A 657 -36.71 -20.46 -22.32
C MET A 657 -36.12 -19.82 -23.59
N LYS A 658 -36.94 -19.14 -24.39
CA LYS A 658 -36.53 -18.41 -25.57
C LYS A 658 -35.64 -17.20 -25.19
N GLU A 659 -35.95 -16.52 -24.10
CA GLU A 659 -35.11 -15.43 -23.56
C GLU A 659 -33.79 -15.98 -23.00
N VAL A 660 -33.82 -17.02 -22.22
CA VAL A 660 -32.61 -17.68 -21.67
C VAL A 660 -31.67 -18.10 -22.81
N ARG A 661 -32.22 -18.66 -23.90
CA ARG A 661 -31.43 -19.09 -25.05
C ARG A 661 -30.62 -17.98 -25.71
N GLN A 662 -31.06 -16.72 -25.66
CA GLN A 662 -30.32 -15.59 -26.22
C GLN A 662 -28.97 -15.32 -25.52
N TYR A 663 -28.83 -15.83 -24.30
CA TYR A 663 -27.62 -15.67 -23.49
C TYR A 663 -26.77 -16.94 -23.42
N LEU A 664 -27.13 -17.98 -24.16
CA LEU A 664 -26.32 -19.18 -24.36
C LEU A 664 -25.39 -18.96 -25.56
N GLY A 665 -24.11 -19.31 -25.41
CA GLY A 665 -23.12 -19.21 -26.47
C GLY A 665 -23.38 -20.17 -27.64
N GLU A 666 -22.70 -19.96 -28.76
CA GLU A 666 -22.84 -20.79 -29.98
C GLU A 666 -21.90 -22.01 -30.01
N THR A 667 -20.97 -22.13 -29.05
CA THR A 667 -19.95 -23.18 -29.06
C THR A 667 -20.42 -24.46 -28.35
N HIS A 668 -20.26 -25.56 -29.04
CA HIS A 668 -20.49 -26.92 -28.54
C HIS A 668 -19.18 -27.53 -28.02
N ASN A 669 -18.98 -27.62 -26.71
CA ASN A 669 -17.84 -28.35 -26.14
C ASN A 669 -18.25 -29.72 -25.49
N GLY A 670 -19.48 -30.17 -25.70
CA GLY A 670 -19.92 -31.55 -25.35
C GLY A 670 -20.12 -31.87 -23.88
N GLU A 671 -19.77 -31.00 -22.95
CA GLU A 671 -19.95 -31.15 -21.51
C GLU A 671 -20.76 -29.98 -20.94
N GLY A 672 -22.09 -30.16 -20.84
CA GLY A 672 -23.01 -29.13 -20.36
C GLY A 672 -22.70 -28.71 -18.92
N SER A 673 -22.58 -27.39 -18.74
CA SER A 673 -22.39 -26.71 -17.43
C SER A 673 -23.65 -25.99 -16.94
N ILE A 674 -24.74 -26.02 -17.72
CA ILE A 674 -26.00 -25.33 -17.40
C ILE A 674 -27.14 -26.35 -17.29
N TYR A 675 -27.75 -26.40 -16.10
CA TYR A 675 -28.97 -27.16 -15.83
C TYR A 675 -30.16 -26.18 -15.80
N ILE A 676 -31.17 -26.44 -16.60
CA ILE A 676 -32.40 -25.65 -16.61
C ILE A 676 -33.47 -26.51 -15.99
N CYS A 677 -33.95 -26.10 -14.81
CA CYS A 677 -34.98 -26.76 -14.06
C CYS A 677 -36.33 -26.08 -14.28
N LEU A 678 -37.23 -26.70 -15.01
CA LEU A 678 -38.58 -26.22 -15.21
C LEU A 678 -39.49 -26.83 -14.14
N ASN A 679 -39.98 -26.01 -13.23
CA ASN A 679 -40.84 -26.46 -12.12
C ASN A 679 -42.30 -26.24 -12.49
N PHE A 680 -42.99 -27.31 -12.85
CA PHE A 680 -44.43 -27.32 -13.04
C PHE A 680 -45.14 -27.76 -11.74
N PRO A 681 -46.45 -27.46 -11.56
CA PRO A 681 -47.17 -27.82 -10.34
C PRO A 681 -47.10 -29.29 -9.95
N ASP A 682 -47.09 -30.20 -10.95
CA ASP A 682 -47.18 -31.63 -10.72
C ASP A 682 -45.89 -32.41 -11.07
N TYR A 683 -44.87 -31.74 -11.70
CA TYR A 683 -43.62 -32.39 -12.12
C TYR A 683 -42.53 -31.38 -12.42
N ASN A 684 -41.27 -31.83 -12.38
CA ASN A 684 -40.10 -31.04 -12.73
C ASN A 684 -39.41 -31.63 -13.96
N VAL A 685 -38.92 -30.76 -14.85
CA VAL A 685 -38.13 -31.13 -16.02
C VAL A 685 -36.74 -30.52 -15.89
N ILE A 686 -35.71 -31.34 -15.93
CA ILE A 686 -34.31 -30.88 -15.91
C ILE A 686 -33.74 -31.03 -17.33
N ILE A 687 -33.30 -29.94 -17.91
CA ILE A 687 -32.68 -29.89 -19.23
C ILE A 687 -31.19 -29.54 -19.03
N LEU A 688 -30.32 -30.41 -19.55
CA LEU A 688 -28.90 -30.12 -19.61
C LEU A 688 -28.59 -29.39 -20.91
N SER A 689 -28.10 -28.13 -20.79
CA SER A 689 -27.73 -27.32 -21.95
C SER A 689 -26.33 -27.73 -22.44
N PRO A 690 -26.18 -28.06 -23.75
CA PRO A 690 -24.87 -28.30 -24.35
C PRO A 690 -24.08 -27.02 -24.65
N PHE A 691 -24.66 -25.84 -24.40
CA PHE A 691 -24.07 -24.55 -24.71
C PHE A 691 -23.38 -23.97 -23.51
N GLU A 692 -22.28 -23.21 -23.74
CA GLU A 692 -21.58 -22.49 -22.71
C GLU A 692 -22.30 -21.18 -22.36
N PRO A 693 -22.16 -20.68 -21.12
CA PRO A 693 -22.71 -19.40 -20.72
C PRO A 693 -21.97 -18.24 -21.41
N CYS A 694 -22.70 -17.21 -21.84
CA CYS A 694 -22.08 -16.00 -22.37
C CYS A 694 -21.45 -15.16 -21.23
N ILE A 695 -20.67 -14.15 -21.60
CA ILE A 695 -20.13 -13.17 -20.63
C ILE A 695 -21.30 -12.48 -19.92
N ASP A 696 -21.18 -12.34 -18.58
CA ASP A 696 -22.21 -11.80 -17.66
C ASP A 696 -23.53 -12.59 -17.63
N PHE A 697 -23.46 -13.89 -17.92
CA PHE A 697 -24.61 -14.79 -17.98
C PHE A 697 -25.51 -14.69 -16.74
N GLU A 698 -24.94 -14.77 -15.55
CA GLU A 698 -25.67 -14.69 -14.29
C GLU A 698 -26.48 -13.38 -14.18
N THR A 699 -25.83 -12.24 -14.44
CA THR A 699 -26.47 -10.92 -14.37
C THR A 699 -27.58 -10.76 -15.40
N LYS A 700 -27.45 -11.39 -16.56
CA LYS A 700 -28.44 -11.33 -17.63
C LYS A 700 -29.63 -12.21 -17.31
N ILE A 701 -29.42 -13.43 -16.82
CA ILE A 701 -30.48 -14.35 -16.42
C ILE A 701 -31.28 -13.82 -15.22
N GLN A 702 -30.63 -13.20 -14.23
CA GLN A 702 -31.32 -12.58 -13.09
C GLN A 702 -32.32 -11.47 -13.49
N LYS A 703 -32.13 -10.86 -14.65
CA LYS A 703 -33.07 -9.85 -15.17
C LYS A 703 -34.32 -10.43 -15.82
N ILE A 704 -34.31 -11.73 -16.13
CA ILE A 704 -35.46 -12.40 -16.73
C ILE A 704 -36.50 -12.66 -15.62
N LYS A 705 -37.68 -12.08 -15.80
CA LYS A 705 -38.76 -12.21 -14.82
C LYS A 705 -39.26 -13.66 -14.78
N GLY A 706 -39.17 -14.30 -13.64
CA GLY A 706 -39.57 -15.69 -13.42
C GLY A 706 -38.43 -16.72 -13.51
N CYS A 707 -37.17 -16.24 -13.64
CA CYS A 707 -35.97 -17.05 -13.53
C CYS A 707 -35.27 -16.85 -12.18
N GLN A 708 -34.83 -17.95 -11.58
CA GLN A 708 -33.88 -17.94 -10.47
C GLN A 708 -32.63 -18.69 -10.89
N ILE A 709 -31.47 -18.07 -10.80
CA ILE A 709 -30.22 -18.73 -11.09
C ILE A 709 -29.50 -19.09 -9.79
N LYS A 710 -29.06 -20.34 -9.70
CA LYS A 710 -28.15 -20.82 -8.64
C LYS A 710 -26.86 -21.30 -9.31
N ILE A 711 -25.76 -21.06 -8.68
CA ILE A 711 -24.51 -21.66 -9.07
C ILE A 711 -24.38 -22.92 -8.17
N ALA A 712 -24.28 -24.10 -8.77
CA ALA A 712 -24.22 -25.37 -8.07
C ALA A 712 -22.76 -25.84 -7.89
#